data_933c833562da5132c5076a71cb320561
#
_entry.id   933c833562da5132c5076a71cb320561
#
_cell.length_a   1.000
_cell.length_b   1.000
_cell.length_c   1.000
_cell.angle_alpha   90.00
_cell.angle_beta   90.00
_cell.angle_gamma   90.00
#
_symmetry.space_group_name_H-M   'P 1'
#
loop_
_entity.id
_entity.type
_entity.pdbx_description
1 polymer ?
#
loop_
_entity_poly.entity_id
_entity_poly.type
_entity_poly.pdbx_seq_one_letter_code
_entity_poly.pdbx_strand_id
1 'polypeptide(L)'
;MFEKILIANRGEIACRVIRTAKKLGIRTVAVYSDADANAQHVKLADEAVYIGQSPATQSYLQVDRIIQAAIDTGSQAVHPGYGFLSENDQFALACQQHNICFIGPPVDAILAMGLKATSKALMEKAGVPLTPGYHGTNQDADFLKQQADRIGYPVLIKASAGGGGKGMSLVERSEDFLHALASCKREAKSSFGNDDVLIERYVIQPRHIEVQVFGDTHGNYVHLFERDCSVQRRHQKVLEEAPAPQMPSEKLDAMRQAAIDAARAVNYVGAGTVEFIVEQDGTAYFMEMNTRLQVEHPVTEMITGEDLVEWQLRVAYGEPLPKLQNELKIHGHALEARIYAEEPEKGFLPAIGKIDYLRYPTQNQYVRVDSGIIEGDEITTYYDPMIAKLIVWGKNREAALIQMQNALSQFHVDGLGNNIAFLEKIVRSESFKQAKLDTNLIQREQNFLFSPEEIKPELVVAAAFIEFLSQLNNNSSSQKQLWQAQPLWRLNIAYQHSIKLNYLNQNIQIKFASNEDGFTAEYNGQSYPISGQLLDAHTVSVQIGETQQKLPFNQSQQGITLFQNGQSYKFAYIRQDFNQADSQADEGHLKAPMPGVVTQVLVSANHSVKKDDILMTLEAMKMEYTIRAPKDGVIVDSYFQVGDQVKAGDELVEFQPAQEEVA
;
A
#
# COMPACT_ATOMS: atom_id res chain seq x y z
N MET A 1 -13.86 11.53 29.87
CA MET A 1 -12.83 11.28 28.85
C MET A 1 -11.60 10.64 29.52
N PHE A 2 -10.91 9.72 28.89
CA PHE A 2 -9.70 9.10 29.41
C PHE A 2 -8.61 10.14 29.69
N GLU A 3 -7.76 9.90 30.70
CA GLU A 3 -6.58 10.72 30.98
C GLU A 3 -5.32 10.20 30.22
N LYS A 4 -5.23 8.87 30.05
CA LYS A 4 -4.12 8.21 29.39
C LYS A 4 -4.58 6.94 28.67
N ILE A 5 -4.13 6.79 27.41
CA ILE A 5 -4.37 5.58 26.59
C ILE A 5 -3.08 5.00 26.06
N LEU A 6 -3.03 3.68 25.87
CA LEU A 6 -1.98 3.00 25.15
C LEU A 6 -2.45 2.74 23.70
N ILE A 7 -1.56 2.93 22.73
CA ILE A 7 -1.79 2.63 21.31
C ILE A 7 -1.08 1.32 20.99
N ALA A 8 -1.84 0.22 20.84
CA ALA A 8 -1.34 -1.11 20.54
C ALA A 8 -1.10 -1.29 19.04
N ASN A 9 -0.38 -0.37 18.42
CA ASN A 9 -0.09 -0.36 17.01
C ASN A 9 1.16 0.49 16.71
N ARG A 10 1.53 0.59 15.41
CA ARG A 10 2.72 1.28 14.92
C ARG A 10 2.43 2.15 13.70
N GLY A 11 3.46 2.88 13.25
CA GLY A 11 3.46 3.57 11.97
C GLY A 11 2.40 4.65 11.85
N GLU A 12 1.77 4.71 10.69
CA GLU A 12 0.81 5.76 10.34
C GLU A 12 -0.37 5.82 11.32
N ILE A 13 -1.01 4.67 11.60
CA ILE A 13 -2.21 4.65 12.43
C ILE A 13 -1.92 5.04 13.90
N ALA A 14 -0.78 4.64 14.44
CA ALA A 14 -0.38 5.07 15.77
C ALA A 14 -0.18 6.59 15.80
N CYS A 15 0.49 7.18 14.80
CA CYS A 15 0.61 8.63 14.68
C CYS A 15 -0.75 9.33 14.55
N ARG A 16 -1.68 8.73 13.78
CA ARG A 16 -3.04 9.24 13.59
C ARG A 16 -3.81 9.29 14.91
N VAL A 17 -3.79 8.20 15.68
CA VAL A 17 -4.47 8.13 16.99
C VAL A 17 -3.85 9.10 17.99
N ILE A 18 -2.50 9.17 18.05
CA ILE A 18 -1.78 10.09 18.94
C ILE A 18 -2.19 11.54 18.69
N ARG A 19 -2.30 11.96 17.41
CA ARG A 19 -2.69 13.33 17.06
C ARG A 19 -4.09 13.70 17.59
N THR A 20 -5.06 12.81 17.44
CA THR A 20 -6.42 13.07 17.99
C THR A 20 -6.45 13.00 19.50
N ALA A 21 -5.80 12.02 20.12
CA ALA A 21 -5.70 11.93 21.57
C ALA A 21 -5.12 13.23 22.18
N LYS A 22 -4.04 13.75 21.60
CA LYS A 22 -3.42 15.02 22.04
C LYS A 22 -4.32 16.23 21.85
N LYS A 23 -5.10 16.32 20.76
CA LYS A 23 -6.11 17.38 20.60
C LYS A 23 -7.16 17.37 21.71
N LEU A 24 -7.48 16.19 22.24
CA LEU A 24 -8.44 16.00 23.33
C LEU A 24 -7.80 16.12 24.71
N GLY A 25 -6.50 16.38 24.81
CA GLY A 25 -5.76 16.47 26.07
C GLY A 25 -5.48 15.12 26.75
N ILE A 26 -5.57 14.02 25.99
CA ILE A 26 -5.33 12.64 26.46
C ILE A 26 -3.85 12.31 26.29
N ARG A 27 -3.18 11.87 27.36
CA ARG A 27 -1.80 11.38 27.30
C ARG A 27 -1.73 10.05 26.56
N THR A 28 -0.63 9.82 25.86
CA THR A 28 -0.47 8.69 24.97
C THR A 28 0.76 7.86 25.31
N VAL A 29 0.59 6.53 25.29
CA VAL A 29 1.69 5.56 25.40
C VAL A 29 1.80 4.82 24.08
N ALA A 30 2.96 4.89 23.43
CA ALA A 30 3.28 4.07 22.28
C ALA A 30 3.94 2.78 22.71
N VAL A 31 3.71 1.69 21.98
CA VAL A 31 4.51 0.47 22.09
C VAL A 31 5.42 0.34 20.86
N TYR A 32 6.62 -0.25 21.03
CA TYR A 32 7.56 -0.38 19.91
C TYR A 32 8.42 -1.65 19.99
N SER A 33 8.78 -2.16 18.82
CA SER A 33 9.78 -3.24 18.64
C SER A 33 11.17 -2.66 18.36
N ASP A 34 12.18 -3.53 18.26
CA ASP A 34 13.56 -3.10 17.90
C ASP A 34 13.59 -2.25 16.62
N ALA A 35 12.87 -2.68 15.57
CA ALA A 35 12.82 -1.95 14.29
C ALA A 35 12.18 -0.57 14.39
N ASP A 36 11.33 -0.35 15.36
CA ASP A 36 10.57 0.90 15.53
C ASP A 36 11.13 1.82 16.63
N ALA A 37 12.27 1.52 17.22
CA ALA A 37 12.83 2.29 18.34
C ALA A 37 12.97 3.80 18.03
N ASN A 38 13.21 4.16 16.78
CA ASN A 38 13.33 5.54 16.31
C ASN A 38 12.14 6.01 15.47
N ALA A 39 11.06 5.24 15.40
CA ALA A 39 9.90 5.54 14.57
C ALA A 39 9.15 6.80 15.04
N GLN A 40 8.41 7.41 14.12
CA GLN A 40 7.72 8.69 14.37
C GLN A 40 6.65 8.57 15.48
N HIS A 41 5.93 7.46 15.57
CA HIS A 41 4.91 7.28 16.62
C HIS A 41 5.52 7.23 18.01
N VAL A 42 6.75 6.68 18.17
CA VAL A 42 7.50 6.67 19.42
C VAL A 42 7.89 8.09 19.83
N LYS A 43 8.35 8.90 18.87
CA LYS A 43 8.73 10.31 19.10
C LYS A 43 7.51 11.20 19.41
N LEU A 44 6.34 10.88 18.85
CA LEU A 44 5.12 11.66 19.03
C LEU A 44 4.41 11.35 20.34
N ALA A 45 4.51 10.15 20.88
CA ALA A 45 3.84 9.76 22.13
C ALA A 45 4.46 10.46 23.36
N ASP A 46 3.70 10.53 24.46
CA ASP A 46 4.19 11.09 25.72
C ASP A 46 5.07 10.10 26.48
N GLU A 47 4.77 8.81 26.35
CA GLU A 47 5.54 7.69 26.88
C GLU A 47 5.68 6.60 25.81
N ALA A 48 6.74 5.78 25.89
CA ALA A 48 6.93 4.65 24.97
C ALA A 48 7.46 3.43 25.72
N VAL A 49 6.95 2.24 25.37
CA VAL A 49 7.31 0.98 26.01
C VAL A 49 7.82 -0.02 24.98
N TYR A 50 8.99 -0.56 25.20
CA TYR A 50 9.55 -1.63 24.39
C TYR A 50 8.79 -2.95 24.63
N ILE A 51 8.36 -3.61 23.54
CA ILE A 51 7.56 -4.82 23.61
C ILE A 51 8.21 -6.05 22.96
N GLY A 52 9.40 -5.95 22.43
CA GLY A 52 10.14 -7.12 21.91
C GLY A 52 10.82 -6.91 20.57
N GLN A 53 11.28 -8.01 20.00
CA GLN A 53 12.04 -8.02 18.76
C GLN A 53 11.20 -7.61 17.55
N SER A 54 11.88 -7.32 16.43
CA SER A 54 11.24 -6.79 15.21
C SER A 54 10.10 -7.64 14.63
N PRO A 55 10.16 -9.00 14.57
CA PRO A 55 9.02 -9.78 14.07
C PRO A 55 7.74 -9.51 14.88
N ALA A 56 6.62 -9.30 14.18
CA ALA A 56 5.34 -8.99 14.82
C ALA A 56 4.90 -10.05 15.84
N THR A 57 5.18 -11.33 15.56
CA THR A 57 4.92 -12.46 16.47
C THR A 57 5.71 -12.40 17.78
N GLN A 58 6.77 -11.61 17.83
CA GLN A 58 7.61 -11.41 19.01
C GLN A 58 7.40 -10.05 19.68
N SER A 59 6.50 -9.22 19.15
CA SER A 59 6.21 -7.86 19.63
C SER A 59 4.74 -7.52 19.55
N TYR A 60 4.25 -6.96 18.45
CA TYR A 60 2.90 -6.40 18.29
C TYR A 60 1.76 -7.43 18.37
N LEU A 61 2.04 -8.73 18.29
CA LEU A 61 1.09 -9.83 18.49
C LEU A 61 1.19 -10.47 19.88
N GLN A 62 2.04 -9.93 20.78
CA GLN A 62 2.22 -10.42 22.14
C GLN A 62 1.22 -9.77 23.10
N VAL A 63 0.05 -10.39 23.27
CA VAL A 63 -1.04 -9.90 24.11
C VAL A 63 -0.56 -9.55 25.52
N ASP A 64 0.13 -10.48 26.19
CA ASP A 64 0.57 -10.33 27.57
C ASP A 64 1.51 -9.13 27.75
N ARG A 65 2.41 -8.89 26.79
CA ARG A 65 3.36 -7.77 26.86
C ARG A 65 2.67 -6.42 26.70
N ILE A 66 1.66 -6.35 25.83
CA ILE A 66 0.90 -5.13 25.59
C ILE A 66 0.01 -4.82 26.81
N ILE A 67 -0.64 -5.84 27.39
CA ILE A 67 -1.43 -5.69 28.62
C ILE A 67 -0.53 -5.25 29.77
N GLN A 68 0.66 -5.86 29.95
CA GLN A 68 1.59 -5.48 31.00
C GLN A 68 2.06 -4.02 30.81
N ALA A 69 2.37 -3.61 29.57
CA ALA A 69 2.73 -2.22 29.28
C ALA A 69 1.61 -1.23 29.63
N ALA A 70 0.35 -1.61 29.40
CA ALA A 70 -0.80 -0.78 29.79
C ALA A 70 -0.95 -0.65 31.31
N ILE A 71 -0.73 -1.75 32.04
CA ILE A 71 -0.77 -1.77 33.52
C ILE A 71 0.38 -0.92 34.07
N ASP A 72 1.61 -1.13 33.63
CA ASP A 72 2.82 -0.47 34.13
C ASP A 72 2.77 1.06 33.92
N THR A 73 2.15 1.49 32.83
CA THR A 73 1.99 2.92 32.52
C THR A 73 0.73 3.55 33.14
N GLY A 74 -0.15 2.74 33.71
CA GLY A 74 -1.45 3.19 34.25
C GLY A 74 -2.38 3.69 33.14
N SER A 75 -2.33 3.08 31.95
CA SER A 75 -3.24 3.40 30.85
C SER A 75 -4.64 2.89 31.14
N GLN A 76 -5.65 3.74 30.98
CA GLN A 76 -7.05 3.41 31.26
C GLN A 76 -7.72 2.64 30.11
N ALA A 77 -7.20 2.83 28.89
CA ALA A 77 -7.73 2.20 27.69
C ALA A 77 -6.61 1.88 26.69
N VAL A 78 -6.91 0.95 25.77
CA VAL A 78 -6.03 0.56 24.67
C VAL A 78 -6.73 0.79 23.35
N HIS A 79 -6.08 1.54 22.45
CA HIS A 79 -6.52 1.70 21.08
C HIS A 79 -5.75 0.74 20.17
N PRO A 80 -6.41 -0.24 19.51
CA PRO A 80 -5.72 -1.26 18.74
C PRO A 80 -5.33 -0.79 17.32
N GLY A 81 -5.84 0.35 16.85
CA GLY A 81 -5.71 0.80 15.47
C GLY A 81 -6.40 -0.13 14.47
N TYR A 82 -5.67 -0.56 13.45
CA TYR A 82 -6.07 -1.59 12.49
C TYR A 82 -4.93 -2.61 12.26
N GLY A 83 -5.25 -3.82 11.80
CA GLY A 83 -4.29 -4.93 11.72
C GLY A 83 -3.85 -5.42 13.12
N PHE A 84 -2.80 -6.24 13.18
CA PHE A 84 -2.30 -6.87 14.41
C PHE A 84 -3.42 -7.45 15.29
N LEU A 85 -3.63 -6.90 16.48
CA LEU A 85 -4.61 -7.37 17.46
C LEU A 85 -5.96 -6.65 17.40
N SER A 86 -6.22 -5.81 16.39
CA SER A 86 -7.44 -5.00 16.34
C SER A 86 -8.74 -5.80 16.21
N GLU A 87 -8.69 -7.00 15.65
CA GLU A 87 -9.81 -7.93 15.47
C GLU A 87 -9.61 -9.23 16.27
N ASN A 88 -8.77 -9.16 17.31
CA ASN A 88 -8.45 -10.33 18.15
C ASN A 88 -9.32 -10.35 19.39
N ASP A 89 -10.20 -11.36 19.50
CA ASP A 89 -11.13 -11.56 20.62
C ASP A 89 -10.41 -11.81 21.94
N GLN A 90 -9.30 -12.56 21.93
CA GLN A 90 -8.51 -12.85 23.13
C GLN A 90 -7.85 -11.59 23.68
N PHE A 91 -7.41 -10.68 22.83
CA PHE A 91 -6.86 -9.39 23.26
C PHE A 91 -7.94 -8.49 23.88
N ALA A 92 -9.10 -8.40 23.25
CA ALA A 92 -10.22 -7.65 23.82
C ALA A 92 -10.67 -8.24 25.16
N LEU A 93 -10.72 -9.58 25.28
CA LEU A 93 -11.03 -10.28 26.52
C LEU A 93 -9.97 -10.02 27.61
N ALA A 94 -8.68 -10.07 27.25
CA ALA A 94 -7.58 -9.78 28.17
C ALA A 94 -7.65 -8.34 28.71
N CYS A 95 -7.96 -7.35 27.86
CA CYS A 95 -8.21 -5.98 28.29
C CYS A 95 -9.33 -5.93 29.35
N GLN A 96 -10.46 -6.57 29.08
CA GLN A 96 -11.60 -6.62 30.01
C GLN A 96 -11.24 -7.26 31.36
N GLN A 97 -10.49 -8.38 31.33
CA GLN A 97 -10.06 -9.07 32.55
C GLN A 97 -9.14 -8.21 33.45
N HIS A 98 -8.39 -7.29 32.86
CA HIS A 98 -7.50 -6.38 33.60
C HIS A 98 -8.10 -4.99 33.83
N ASN A 99 -9.42 -4.80 33.63
CA ASN A 99 -10.12 -3.52 33.76
C ASN A 99 -9.52 -2.40 32.88
N ILE A 100 -9.01 -2.76 31.71
CA ILE A 100 -8.53 -1.83 30.68
C ILE A 100 -9.63 -1.74 29.61
N CYS A 101 -10.05 -0.53 29.26
CA CYS A 101 -11.04 -0.36 28.21
C CYS A 101 -10.44 -0.66 26.84
N PHE A 102 -10.99 -1.64 26.12
CA PHE A 102 -10.65 -1.87 24.72
C PHE A 102 -11.42 -0.86 23.85
N ILE A 103 -10.70 0.02 23.14
CA ILE A 103 -11.32 1.02 22.23
C ILE A 103 -11.66 0.34 20.93
N GLY A 104 -12.78 -0.35 20.91
CA GLY A 104 -13.26 -1.19 19.82
C GLY A 104 -14.57 -1.87 20.19
N PRO A 105 -15.03 -2.83 19.37
CA PRO A 105 -16.28 -3.55 19.60
C PRO A 105 -16.18 -4.54 20.77
N PRO A 106 -17.34 -5.00 21.28
CA PRO A 106 -17.41 -6.06 22.27
C PRO A 106 -16.85 -7.38 21.73
N VAL A 107 -16.32 -8.24 22.60
CA VAL A 107 -15.75 -9.56 22.27
C VAL A 107 -16.72 -10.39 21.43
N ASP A 108 -18.01 -10.41 21.83
CA ASP A 108 -19.04 -11.20 21.12
C ASP A 108 -19.24 -10.72 19.67
N ALA A 109 -19.11 -9.43 19.39
CA ALA A 109 -19.21 -8.88 18.05
C ALA A 109 -17.98 -9.27 17.18
N ILE A 110 -16.78 -9.29 17.77
CA ILE A 110 -15.56 -9.75 17.10
C ILE A 110 -15.72 -11.24 16.73
N LEU A 111 -16.12 -12.06 17.66
CA LEU A 111 -16.34 -13.51 17.45
C LEU A 111 -17.42 -13.78 16.40
N ALA A 112 -18.54 -13.06 16.48
CA ALA A 112 -19.66 -13.24 15.55
C ALA A 112 -19.27 -12.91 14.09
N MET A 113 -18.40 -11.92 13.87
CA MET A 113 -17.95 -11.48 12.56
C MET A 113 -16.67 -12.19 12.07
N GLY A 114 -15.92 -12.83 12.97
CA GLY A 114 -14.63 -13.45 12.64
C GLY A 114 -14.73 -14.68 11.71
N LEU A 115 -15.87 -15.36 11.66
CA LEU A 115 -16.10 -16.51 10.77
C LEU A 115 -17.14 -16.15 9.71
N LYS A 116 -16.76 -16.24 8.43
CA LYS A 116 -17.62 -15.86 7.30
C LYS A 116 -18.95 -16.62 7.26
N ALA A 117 -18.95 -17.93 7.54
CA ALA A 117 -20.18 -18.72 7.57
C ALA A 117 -21.11 -18.28 8.71
N THR A 118 -20.57 -18.03 9.91
CA THR A 118 -21.35 -17.56 11.07
C THR A 118 -21.90 -16.16 10.83
N SER A 119 -21.07 -15.23 10.32
CA SER A 119 -21.49 -13.87 10.02
C SER A 119 -22.61 -13.85 8.98
N LYS A 120 -22.49 -14.64 7.89
CA LYS A 120 -23.55 -14.73 6.87
C LYS A 120 -24.85 -15.30 7.41
N ALA A 121 -24.80 -16.34 8.22
CA ALA A 121 -26.01 -16.88 8.85
C ALA A 121 -26.70 -15.87 9.79
N LEU A 122 -25.95 -15.02 10.47
CA LEU A 122 -26.50 -13.91 11.28
C LEU A 122 -27.11 -12.83 10.39
N MET A 123 -26.41 -12.44 9.32
CA MET A 123 -26.87 -11.43 8.37
C MET A 123 -28.16 -11.87 7.63
N GLU A 124 -28.25 -13.14 7.25
CA GLU A 124 -29.47 -13.70 6.66
C GLU A 124 -30.69 -13.54 7.59
N LYS A 125 -30.49 -13.87 8.89
CA LYS A 125 -31.54 -13.68 9.92
C LYS A 125 -31.90 -12.21 10.14
N ALA A 126 -30.94 -11.31 9.98
CA ALA A 126 -31.13 -9.87 10.08
C ALA A 126 -31.75 -9.24 8.80
N GLY A 127 -31.98 -10.03 7.75
CA GLY A 127 -32.54 -9.54 6.49
C GLY A 127 -31.53 -8.76 5.63
N VAL A 128 -30.24 -8.85 5.93
CA VAL A 128 -29.18 -8.22 5.13
C VAL A 128 -28.99 -9.02 3.84
N PRO A 129 -28.99 -8.38 2.65
CA PRO A 129 -28.85 -9.08 1.38
C PRO A 129 -27.51 -9.84 1.28
N LEU A 130 -27.56 -11.12 0.97
CA LEU A 130 -26.40 -11.98 0.74
C LEU A 130 -26.27 -12.36 -0.73
N THR A 131 -25.03 -12.57 -1.18
CA THR A 131 -24.78 -13.21 -2.48
C THR A 131 -25.44 -14.59 -2.49
N PRO A 132 -26.24 -14.94 -3.52
CA PRO A 132 -26.82 -16.27 -3.64
C PRO A 132 -25.75 -17.34 -3.48
N GLY A 133 -25.91 -18.25 -2.51
CA GLY A 133 -24.83 -19.14 -2.16
C GLY A 133 -25.23 -20.22 -1.15
N TYR A 134 -24.22 -20.95 -0.68
CA TYR A 134 -24.32 -21.93 0.39
C TYR A 134 -23.25 -21.66 1.45
N HIS A 135 -23.68 -21.50 2.70
CA HIS A 135 -22.81 -21.26 3.87
C HIS A 135 -23.18 -22.15 5.06
N GLY A 136 -23.78 -23.32 4.77
CA GLY A 136 -24.19 -24.29 5.78
C GLY A 136 -23.06 -25.20 6.27
N THR A 137 -23.38 -26.03 7.25
CA THR A 137 -22.42 -26.92 7.93
C THR A 137 -22.12 -28.22 7.19
N ASN A 138 -22.91 -28.60 6.18
CA ASN A 138 -22.64 -29.81 5.41
C ASN A 138 -21.49 -29.57 4.43
N GLN A 139 -20.34 -30.23 4.65
CA GLN A 139 -19.10 -30.06 3.89
C GLN A 139 -18.81 -31.27 2.97
N ASP A 140 -19.82 -32.14 2.73
CA ASP A 140 -19.71 -33.25 1.78
C ASP A 140 -19.51 -32.76 0.36
N ALA A 141 -18.56 -33.33 -0.38
CA ALA A 141 -18.13 -32.82 -1.68
C ALA A 141 -19.24 -32.89 -2.75
N ASP A 142 -20.00 -34.00 -2.78
CA ASP A 142 -21.08 -34.20 -3.74
C ASP A 142 -22.26 -33.27 -3.42
N PHE A 143 -22.55 -33.09 -2.14
CA PHE A 143 -23.57 -32.13 -1.71
C PHE A 143 -23.17 -30.69 -2.07
N LEU A 144 -21.93 -30.28 -1.82
CA LEU A 144 -21.44 -28.97 -2.19
C LEU A 144 -21.51 -28.75 -3.71
N LYS A 145 -21.19 -29.77 -4.51
CA LYS A 145 -21.33 -29.71 -5.96
C LYS A 145 -22.79 -29.50 -6.38
N GLN A 146 -23.73 -30.22 -5.76
CA GLN A 146 -25.16 -30.03 -6.02
C GLN A 146 -25.62 -28.61 -5.66
N GLN A 147 -25.11 -27.99 -4.57
CA GLN A 147 -25.40 -26.61 -4.25
C GLN A 147 -24.83 -25.65 -5.30
N ALA A 148 -23.61 -25.87 -5.78
CA ALA A 148 -23.03 -25.06 -6.86
C ALA A 148 -23.83 -25.16 -8.16
N ASP A 149 -24.24 -26.36 -8.54
CA ASP A 149 -25.09 -26.61 -9.71
C ASP A 149 -26.46 -25.90 -9.60
N ARG A 150 -27.00 -25.82 -8.37
CA ARG A 150 -28.27 -25.10 -8.09
C ARG A 150 -28.11 -23.58 -8.13
N ILE A 151 -26.96 -23.05 -7.65
CA ILE A 151 -26.64 -21.60 -7.68
C ILE A 151 -26.44 -21.15 -9.12
N GLY A 152 -25.83 -21.99 -9.96
CA GLY A 152 -25.46 -21.69 -11.33
C GLY A 152 -24.07 -21.07 -11.45
N TYR A 153 -23.32 -21.52 -12.47
CA TYR A 153 -21.94 -21.07 -12.72
C TYR A 153 -21.90 -19.72 -13.46
N PRO A 154 -20.85 -18.92 -13.25
CA PRO A 154 -19.67 -19.20 -12.43
C PRO A 154 -19.95 -19.06 -10.92
N VAL A 155 -19.28 -19.90 -10.11
CA VAL A 155 -19.33 -19.84 -8.65
C VAL A 155 -17.93 -19.63 -8.06
N LEU A 156 -17.89 -19.06 -6.88
CA LEU A 156 -16.66 -18.84 -6.11
C LEU A 156 -16.70 -19.73 -4.86
N ILE A 157 -15.74 -20.64 -4.73
CA ILE A 157 -15.50 -21.40 -3.51
C ILE A 157 -14.59 -20.56 -2.62
N LYS A 158 -14.94 -20.39 -1.34
CA LYS A 158 -14.16 -19.58 -0.38
C LYS A 158 -13.95 -20.36 0.90
N ALA A 159 -12.75 -20.28 1.50
CA ALA A 159 -12.53 -20.74 2.86
C ALA A 159 -13.43 -19.97 3.85
N SER A 160 -14.04 -20.69 4.79
CA SER A 160 -14.89 -20.09 5.84
C SER A 160 -14.08 -19.27 6.83
N ALA A 161 -12.85 -19.72 7.15
CA ALA A 161 -11.89 -19.00 7.97
C ALA A 161 -10.89 -18.23 7.09
N GLY A 162 -10.39 -17.08 7.59
CA GLY A 162 -9.34 -16.30 6.94
C GLY A 162 -9.83 -15.17 6.04
N GLY A 163 -8.87 -14.41 5.47
CA GLY A 163 -9.10 -13.20 4.67
C GLY A 163 -7.99 -12.99 3.63
N GLY A 164 -8.00 -11.80 2.99
CA GLY A 164 -6.95 -11.41 2.05
C GLY A 164 -6.92 -12.20 0.72
N GLY A 165 -8.02 -12.88 0.36
CA GLY A 165 -8.12 -13.60 -0.91
C GLY A 165 -7.50 -15.00 -0.94
N LYS A 166 -6.89 -15.46 0.15
CA LYS A 166 -6.38 -16.85 0.26
C LYS A 166 -7.54 -17.84 0.44
N GLY A 167 -7.40 -19.05 -0.11
CA GLY A 167 -8.43 -20.07 -0.04
C GLY A 167 -9.68 -19.73 -0.86
N MET A 168 -9.52 -19.11 -2.01
CA MET A 168 -10.61 -18.81 -2.95
C MET A 168 -10.33 -19.43 -4.32
N SER A 169 -11.35 -20.04 -4.92
CA SER A 169 -11.26 -20.65 -6.24
C SER A 169 -12.48 -20.33 -7.08
N LEU A 170 -12.27 -19.68 -8.24
CA LEU A 170 -13.32 -19.44 -9.23
C LEU A 170 -13.54 -20.73 -10.02
N VAL A 171 -14.80 -21.11 -10.17
CA VAL A 171 -15.22 -22.29 -10.95
C VAL A 171 -16.23 -21.86 -12.00
N GLU A 172 -15.87 -21.99 -13.26
CA GLU A 172 -16.69 -21.57 -14.38
C GLU A 172 -17.64 -22.67 -14.86
N ARG A 173 -17.31 -23.95 -14.62
CA ARG A 173 -18.08 -25.10 -15.12
C ARG A 173 -18.20 -26.19 -14.06
N SER A 174 -19.34 -26.90 -14.06
CA SER A 174 -19.64 -27.97 -13.11
C SER A 174 -18.59 -29.10 -13.08
N GLU A 175 -18.00 -29.40 -14.22
CA GLU A 175 -16.97 -30.45 -14.35
C GLU A 175 -15.68 -30.16 -13.57
N ASP A 176 -15.33 -28.87 -13.41
CA ASP A 176 -14.12 -28.42 -12.73
C ASP A 176 -14.29 -28.30 -11.21
N PHE A 177 -15.56 -28.38 -10.73
CA PHE A 177 -15.89 -28.04 -9.33
C PHE A 177 -15.16 -28.89 -8.28
N LEU A 178 -15.18 -30.23 -8.42
CA LEU A 178 -14.59 -31.12 -7.41
C LEU A 178 -13.07 -30.95 -7.30
N HIS A 179 -12.40 -30.70 -8.43
CA HIS A 179 -10.95 -30.44 -8.45
C HIS A 179 -10.63 -29.10 -7.73
N ALA A 180 -11.35 -28.05 -8.06
CA ALA A 180 -11.22 -26.74 -7.43
C ALA A 180 -11.53 -26.79 -5.92
N LEU A 181 -12.59 -27.52 -5.52
CA LEU A 181 -12.97 -27.72 -4.12
C LEU A 181 -11.83 -28.41 -3.34
N ALA A 182 -11.27 -29.48 -3.88
CA ALA A 182 -10.18 -30.20 -3.22
C ALA A 182 -8.93 -29.32 -3.05
N SER A 183 -8.62 -28.48 -4.04
CA SER A 183 -7.51 -27.51 -3.96
C SER A 183 -7.78 -26.45 -2.90
N CYS A 184 -8.96 -25.82 -2.93
CA CYS A 184 -9.37 -24.80 -1.97
C CYS A 184 -9.34 -25.31 -0.52
N LYS A 185 -9.87 -26.53 -0.28
CA LYS A 185 -9.85 -27.15 1.06
C LYS A 185 -8.43 -27.40 1.56
N ARG A 186 -7.51 -27.86 0.71
CA ARG A 186 -6.08 -28.06 1.10
C ARG A 186 -5.42 -26.75 1.47
N GLU A 187 -5.62 -25.71 0.66
CA GLU A 187 -5.08 -24.38 0.93
C GLU A 187 -5.66 -23.80 2.22
N ALA A 188 -6.97 -23.89 2.43
CA ALA A 188 -7.65 -23.43 3.63
C ALA A 188 -7.12 -24.13 4.89
N LYS A 189 -6.94 -25.47 4.82
CA LYS A 189 -6.38 -26.26 5.92
C LYS A 189 -4.96 -25.85 6.27
N SER A 190 -4.12 -25.64 5.25
CA SER A 190 -2.72 -25.24 5.42
C SER A 190 -2.60 -23.83 5.99
N SER A 191 -3.38 -22.87 5.46
CA SER A 191 -3.24 -21.45 5.81
C SER A 191 -3.98 -21.07 7.10
N PHE A 192 -5.11 -21.72 7.41
CA PHE A 192 -6.02 -21.29 8.49
C PHE A 192 -6.35 -22.38 9.49
N GLY A 193 -5.85 -23.60 9.29
CA GLY A 193 -6.15 -24.76 10.16
C GLY A 193 -7.58 -25.30 10.02
N ASN A 194 -8.44 -24.70 9.19
CA ASN A 194 -9.83 -25.08 8.94
C ASN A 194 -10.06 -25.25 7.45
N ASP A 195 -10.71 -26.35 7.03
CA ASP A 195 -11.02 -26.68 5.64
C ASP A 195 -12.49 -26.51 5.26
N ASP A 196 -13.32 -25.94 6.14
CA ASP A 196 -14.69 -25.60 5.80
C ASP A 196 -14.72 -24.52 4.73
N VAL A 197 -15.61 -24.69 3.75
CA VAL A 197 -15.80 -23.76 2.65
C VAL A 197 -17.24 -23.30 2.55
N LEU A 198 -17.43 -22.17 1.90
CA LEU A 198 -18.70 -21.66 1.44
C LEU A 198 -18.66 -21.50 -0.08
N ILE A 199 -19.84 -21.48 -0.73
CA ILE A 199 -19.98 -21.33 -2.18
C ILE A 199 -20.88 -20.13 -2.44
N GLU A 200 -20.47 -19.28 -3.38
CA GLU A 200 -21.24 -18.09 -3.76
C GLU A 200 -21.30 -17.95 -5.28
N ARG A 201 -22.36 -17.36 -5.77
CA ARG A 201 -22.43 -16.89 -7.16
C ARG A 201 -21.30 -15.88 -7.40
N TYR A 202 -20.56 -16.05 -8.47
CA TYR A 202 -19.54 -15.10 -8.85
C TYR A 202 -20.17 -13.87 -9.50
N VAL A 203 -19.92 -12.69 -8.95
CA VAL A 203 -20.37 -11.41 -9.51
C VAL A 203 -19.35 -10.94 -10.54
N ILE A 204 -19.82 -10.68 -11.76
CA ILE A 204 -18.95 -10.26 -12.87
C ILE A 204 -18.73 -8.74 -12.78
N GLN A 205 -17.48 -8.31 -12.89
CA GLN A 205 -17.06 -6.90 -12.78
C GLN A 205 -17.67 -6.18 -11.55
N PRO A 206 -17.48 -6.74 -10.35
CA PRO A 206 -18.10 -6.16 -9.18
C PRO A 206 -17.45 -4.85 -8.78
N ARG A 207 -18.21 -3.96 -8.17
CA ARG A 207 -17.68 -2.88 -7.35
C ARG A 207 -17.51 -3.39 -5.92
N HIS A 208 -16.49 -2.89 -5.24
CA HIS A 208 -16.31 -3.07 -3.81
C HIS A 208 -16.70 -1.77 -3.11
N ILE A 209 -17.87 -1.76 -2.51
CA ILE A 209 -18.41 -0.59 -1.80
C ILE A 209 -18.59 -0.97 -0.34
N GLU A 210 -18.26 -0.06 0.55
CA GLU A 210 -18.35 -0.29 1.98
C GLU A 210 -19.05 0.86 2.67
N VAL A 211 -19.68 0.59 3.81
CA VAL A 211 -20.41 1.59 4.60
C VAL A 211 -19.76 1.70 5.98
N GLN A 212 -19.35 2.92 6.33
CA GLN A 212 -18.88 3.22 7.68
C GLN A 212 -20.05 3.22 8.65
N VAL A 213 -20.00 2.39 9.67
CA VAL A 213 -21.00 2.37 10.75
C VAL A 213 -20.38 2.75 12.09
N PHE A 214 -21.20 3.28 12.97
CA PHE A 214 -20.87 3.53 14.37
C PHE A 214 -22.04 3.13 15.25
N GLY A 215 -21.76 2.42 16.34
CA GLY A 215 -22.69 2.12 17.41
C GLY A 215 -22.18 2.62 18.77
N ASP A 216 -23.09 2.89 19.70
CA ASP A 216 -22.75 3.21 21.08
C ASP A 216 -23.38 2.22 22.06
N THR A 217 -23.02 2.33 23.34
CA THR A 217 -23.58 1.50 24.42
C THR A 217 -25.00 1.90 24.81
N HIS A 218 -25.57 2.96 24.22
CA HIS A 218 -26.93 3.45 24.46
C HIS A 218 -27.94 2.95 23.42
N GLY A 219 -27.48 2.12 22.45
CA GLY A 219 -28.33 1.54 21.40
C GLY A 219 -28.54 2.43 20.18
N ASN A 220 -27.75 3.51 20.03
CA ASN A 220 -27.77 4.32 18.83
C ASN A 220 -26.84 3.72 17.77
N TYR A 221 -27.28 3.74 16.52
CA TYR A 221 -26.52 3.30 15.36
C TYR A 221 -26.66 4.33 14.24
N VAL A 222 -25.53 4.70 13.63
CA VAL A 222 -25.48 5.60 12.47
C VAL A 222 -24.57 5.05 11.42
N HIS A 223 -24.78 5.45 10.16
CA HIS A 223 -23.78 5.31 9.10
C HIS A 223 -23.16 6.67 8.77
N LEU A 224 -21.89 6.69 8.44
CA LEU A 224 -21.17 7.86 7.96
C LEU A 224 -20.88 7.71 6.45
N PHE A 225 -21.91 7.26 5.75
CA PHE A 225 -21.93 7.04 4.31
C PHE A 225 -21.00 5.94 3.82
N GLU A 226 -20.89 5.82 2.50
CA GLU A 226 -20.15 4.78 1.82
C GLU A 226 -18.85 5.28 1.21
N ARG A 227 -17.97 4.33 0.96
CA ARG A 227 -16.72 4.48 0.21
C ARG A 227 -16.70 3.48 -0.94
N ASP A 228 -16.16 3.86 -2.09
CA ASP A 228 -15.81 2.93 -3.16
C ASP A 228 -14.34 2.55 -3.05
N CYS A 229 -14.08 1.26 -2.93
CA CYS A 229 -12.75 0.67 -2.81
C CYS A 229 -12.47 -0.33 -3.94
N SER A 230 -13.10 -0.11 -5.11
CA SER A 230 -13.00 -1.03 -6.25
C SER A 230 -11.62 -1.06 -6.88
N VAL A 231 -10.83 0.03 -6.77
CA VAL A 231 -9.47 0.07 -7.33
C VAL A 231 -8.52 -0.68 -6.41
N GLN A 232 -8.29 -1.93 -6.73
CA GLN A 232 -7.48 -2.82 -5.91
C GLN A 232 -6.61 -3.73 -6.76
N ARG A 233 -5.52 -4.21 -6.17
CA ARG A 233 -4.58 -5.16 -6.75
C ARG A 233 -4.52 -6.41 -5.87
N ARG A 234 -4.85 -7.58 -6.42
CA ARG A 234 -4.84 -8.84 -5.66
C ARG A 234 -5.53 -8.68 -4.29
N HIS A 235 -6.72 -8.04 -4.28
CA HIS A 235 -7.53 -7.74 -3.10
C HIS A 235 -6.94 -6.68 -2.15
N GLN A 236 -5.82 -6.05 -2.48
CA GLN A 236 -5.28 -4.91 -1.75
C GLN A 236 -5.82 -3.61 -2.36
N LYS A 237 -6.53 -2.82 -1.56
CA LYS A 237 -7.05 -1.51 -1.95
C LYS A 237 -5.88 -0.56 -2.24
N VAL A 238 -5.99 0.27 -3.29
CA VAL A 238 -4.92 1.16 -3.78
C VAL A 238 -5.40 2.61 -3.85
N LEU A 239 -6.64 2.80 -4.31
CA LEU A 239 -7.35 4.07 -4.36
C LEU A 239 -8.75 3.88 -3.82
N GLU A 240 -9.18 4.78 -2.94
CA GLU A 240 -10.50 4.81 -2.34
C GLU A 240 -11.14 6.18 -2.53
N GLU A 241 -12.46 6.22 -2.67
CA GLU A 241 -13.19 7.47 -2.79
C GLU A 241 -14.50 7.48 -2.01
N ALA A 242 -14.89 8.65 -1.54
CA ALA A 242 -16.17 8.89 -0.87
C ALA A 242 -16.79 10.22 -1.34
N PRO A 243 -18.12 10.21 -1.57
CA PRO A 243 -19.03 9.08 -1.63
C PRO A 243 -18.82 8.20 -2.87
N ALA A 244 -19.36 6.98 -2.91
CA ALA A 244 -19.27 6.10 -4.07
C ALA A 244 -19.96 6.75 -5.30
N PRO A 245 -19.23 6.94 -6.42
CA PRO A 245 -19.79 7.64 -7.57
C PRO A 245 -20.80 6.79 -8.35
N GLN A 246 -21.72 7.45 -9.06
CA GLN A 246 -22.65 6.83 -10.02
C GLN A 246 -23.51 5.68 -9.46
N MET A 247 -23.86 5.75 -8.17
CA MET A 247 -24.79 4.80 -7.56
C MET A 247 -26.20 5.36 -7.51
N PRO A 248 -27.24 4.57 -7.84
CA PRO A 248 -28.64 5.00 -7.66
C PRO A 248 -28.94 5.28 -6.18
N SER A 249 -29.60 6.41 -5.89
CA SER A 249 -29.87 6.84 -4.50
C SER A 249 -30.65 5.79 -3.69
N GLU A 250 -31.66 5.17 -4.28
CA GLU A 250 -32.46 4.13 -3.64
C GLU A 250 -31.63 2.90 -3.24
N LYS A 251 -30.65 2.52 -4.08
CA LYS A 251 -29.75 1.41 -3.80
C LYS A 251 -28.75 1.77 -2.69
N LEU A 252 -28.26 3.02 -2.69
CA LEU A 252 -27.40 3.55 -1.62
C LEU A 252 -28.12 3.54 -0.28
N ASP A 253 -29.37 4.03 -0.22
CA ASP A 253 -30.13 4.09 1.02
C ASP A 253 -30.45 2.68 1.55
N ALA A 254 -30.79 1.74 0.67
CA ALA A 254 -30.98 0.33 1.06
C ALA A 254 -29.68 -0.30 1.59
N MET A 255 -28.53 -0.04 0.96
CA MET A 255 -27.23 -0.55 1.38
C MET A 255 -26.81 0.06 2.74
N ARG A 256 -27.01 1.35 2.93
CA ARG A 256 -26.71 2.05 4.20
C ARG A 256 -27.57 1.49 5.34
N GLN A 257 -28.87 1.26 5.07
CA GLN A 257 -29.76 0.64 6.05
C GLN A 257 -29.34 -0.80 6.38
N ALA A 258 -28.99 -1.60 5.37
CA ALA A 258 -28.48 -2.96 5.57
C ALA A 258 -27.20 -2.98 6.43
N ALA A 259 -26.34 -1.98 6.30
CA ALA A 259 -25.14 -1.85 7.14
C ALA A 259 -25.49 -1.53 8.61
N ILE A 260 -26.48 -0.67 8.86
CA ILE A 260 -27.00 -0.40 10.22
C ILE A 260 -27.61 -1.67 10.81
N ASP A 261 -28.39 -2.41 10.04
CA ASP A 261 -29.05 -3.64 10.51
C ASP A 261 -28.03 -4.73 10.81
N ALA A 262 -26.95 -4.81 10.03
CA ALA A 262 -25.80 -5.67 10.31
C ALA A 262 -25.12 -5.32 11.65
N ALA A 263 -24.83 -4.04 11.89
CA ALA A 263 -24.22 -3.58 13.15
C ALA A 263 -25.16 -3.85 14.36
N ARG A 264 -26.45 -3.60 14.19
CA ARG A 264 -27.46 -3.85 15.23
C ARG A 264 -27.59 -5.34 15.57
N ALA A 265 -27.51 -6.23 14.58
CA ALA A 265 -27.64 -7.68 14.78
C ALA A 265 -26.57 -8.26 15.72
N VAL A 266 -25.44 -7.60 15.88
CA VAL A 266 -24.32 -8.02 16.75
C VAL A 266 -24.07 -7.06 17.92
N ASN A 267 -25.01 -6.15 18.21
CA ASN A 267 -24.86 -5.13 19.27
C ASN A 267 -23.53 -4.40 19.18
N TYR A 268 -23.16 -3.97 17.96
CA TYR A 268 -21.87 -3.38 17.65
C TYR A 268 -21.65 -2.05 18.40
N VAL A 269 -20.44 -1.86 18.92
CA VAL A 269 -20.03 -0.60 19.58
C VAL A 269 -18.71 -0.13 18.95
N GLY A 270 -18.57 1.17 18.74
CA GLY A 270 -17.40 1.77 18.13
C GLY A 270 -17.50 1.84 16.60
N ALA A 271 -16.35 2.07 15.97
CA ALA A 271 -16.19 2.15 14.51
C ALA A 271 -16.19 0.76 13.88
N GLY A 272 -17.04 0.52 12.89
CA GLY A 272 -17.04 -0.68 12.08
C GLY A 272 -17.32 -0.35 10.62
N THR A 273 -17.01 -1.27 9.74
CA THR A 273 -17.26 -1.11 8.30
C THR A 273 -17.92 -2.36 7.76
N VAL A 274 -19.05 -2.19 7.08
CA VAL A 274 -19.75 -3.28 6.40
C VAL A 274 -19.40 -3.22 4.91
N GLU A 275 -18.76 -4.26 4.42
CA GLU A 275 -18.32 -4.37 3.03
C GLU A 275 -19.34 -5.11 2.18
N PHE A 276 -19.57 -4.57 0.97
CA PHE A 276 -20.51 -5.10 -0.01
C PHE A 276 -19.83 -5.35 -1.35
N ILE A 277 -20.18 -6.48 -1.96
CA ILE A 277 -19.95 -6.70 -3.38
C ILE A 277 -21.16 -6.14 -4.13
N VAL A 278 -20.96 -5.27 -5.10
CA VAL A 278 -22.02 -4.52 -5.77
C VAL A 278 -21.98 -4.75 -7.26
N GLU A 279 -23.10 -5.13 -7.84
CA GLU A 279 -23.27 -5.27 -9.29
C GLU A 279 -23.33 -3.89 -9.98
N GLN A 280 -23.11 -3.85 -11.28
CA GLN A 280 -23.11 -2.59 -12.04
C GLN A 280 -24.47 -1.87 -12.04
N ASP A 281 -25.58 -2.58 -11.75
CA ASP A 281 -26.91 -2.00 -11.57
C ASP A 281 -27.15 -1.42 -10.15
N GLY A 282 -26.14 -1.51 -9.27
CA GLY A 282 -26.19 -1.05 -7.88
C GLY A 282 -26.76 -2.08 -6.90
N THR A 283 -27.06 -3.31 -7.31
CA THR A 283 -27.51 -4.36 -6.38
C THR A 283 -26.35 -4.79 -5.50
N ALA A 284 -26.48 -4.61 -4.19
CA ALA A 284 -25.47 -4.84 -3.18
C ALA A 284 -25.71 -6.14 -2.40
N TYR A 285 -24.64 -6.88 -2.15
CA TYR A 285 -24.65 -8.09 -1.32
C TYR A 285 -23.58 -7.98 -0.24
N PHE A 286 -23.93 -8.31 0.98
CA PHE A 286 -23.01 -8.34 2.10
C PHE A 286 -21.84 -9.30 1.83
N MET A 287 -20.64 -8.81 2.05
CA MET A 287 -19.41 -9.59 1.94
C MET A 287 -18.85 -9.96 3.32
N GLU A 288 -18.53 -8.96 4.11
CA GLU A 288 -18.02 -9.10 5.48
C GLU A 288 -18.20 -7.81 6.28
N MET A 289 -17.98 -7.88 7.59
CA MET A 289 -17.91 -6.70 8.45
C MET A 289 -16.55 -6.65 9.12
N ASN A 290 -15.80 -5.58 8.88
CA ASN A 290 -14.55 -5.31 9.58
C ASN A 290 -14.86 -4.66 10.93
N THR A 291 -14.43 -5.32 12.00
CA THR A 291 -14.74 -4.95 13.38
C THR A 291 -13.68 -4.00 13.96
N ARG A 292 -13.24 -3.03 13.16
CA ARG A 292 -12.18 -2.08 13.46
C ARG A 292 -12.33 -0.80 12.65
N LEU A 293 -11.52 0.19 12.97
CA LEU A 293 -11.33 1.35 12.09
C LEU A 293 -10.64 0.90 10.79
N GLN A 294 -11.11 1.37 9.64
CA GLN A 294 -10.51 1.07 8.34
C GLN A 294 -9.33 2.00 8.03
N VAL A 295 -8.42 1.54 7.16
CA VAL A 295 -7.29 2.35 6.67
C VAL A 295 -7.81 3.62 5.99
N GLU A 296 -8.83 3.47 5.16
CA GLU A 296 -9.46 4.49 4.31
C GLU A 296 -10.50 5.38 5.02
N HIS A 297 -10.58 5.32 6.37
CA HIS A 297 -11.48 6.21 7.13
C HIS A 297 -11.30 7.71 6.83
N PRO A 298 -10.11 8.20 6.45
CA PRO A 298 -9.92 9.63 6.19
C PRO A 298 -10.80 10.21 5.09
N VAL A 299 -11.18 9.44 4.05
CA VAL A 299 -12.09 9.98 3.01
C VAL A 299 -13.49 10.24 3.58
N THR A 300 -13.95 9.41 4.52
CA THR A 300 -15.19 9.65 5.27
C THR A 300 -15.06 10.90 6.14
N GLU A 301 -13.96 11.08 6.85
CA GLU A 301 -13.70 12.28 7.66
C GLU A 301 -13.71 13.55 6.79
N MET A 302 -13.10 13.51 5.61
CA MET A 302 -13.03 14.67 4.72
C MET A 302 -14.40 15.09 4.15
N ILE A 303 -15.32 14.14 3.93
CA ILE A 303 -16.65 14.47 3.40
C ILE A 303 -17.68 14.78 4.50
N THR A 304 -17.44 14.35 5.75
CA THR A 304 -18.38 14.58 6.86
C THR A 304 -17.94 15.69 7.80
N GLY A 305 -16.64 15.96 7.87
CA GLY A 305 -16.05 16.87 8.83
C GLY A 305 -15.91 16.28 10.25
N GLU A 306 -16.11 14.96 10.39
CA GLU A 306 -16.02 14.25 11.67
C GLU A 306 -14.63 13.62 11.86
N ASP A 307 -14.12 13.57 13.10
CA ASP A 307 -12.91 12.82 13.47
C ASP A 307 -13.33 11.45 14.04
N LEU A 308 -13.15 10.38 13.28
CA LEU A 308 -13.63 9.04 13.67
C LEU A 308 -12.84 8.45 14.84
N VAL A 309 -11.59 8.85 15.03
CA VAL A 309 -10.80 8.47 16.22
C VAL A 309 -11.34 9.18 17.47
N GLU A 310 -11.73 10.44 17.37
CA GLU A 310 -12.42 11.13 18.47
C GLU A 310 -13.73 10.40 18.81
N TRP A 311 -14.52 10.01 17.81
CA TRP A 311 -15.74 9.24 18.04
C TRP A 311 -15.47 7.91 18.76
N GLN A 312 -14.42 7.18 18.36
CA GLN A 312 -14.03 5.95 19.04
C GLN A 312 -13.68 6.18 20.52
N LEU A 313 -12.91 7.24 20.81
CA LEU A 313 -12.51 7.59 22.18
C LEU A 313 -13.71 7.97 23.06
N ARG A 314 -14.65 8.76 22.53
CA ARG A 314 -15.87 9.17 23.23
C ARG A 314 -16.80 7.99 23.51
N VAL A 315 -17.08 7.19 22.52
CA VAL A 315 -17.95 6.02 22.63
C VAL A 315 -17.36 4.99 23.60
N ALA A 316 -16.05 4.72 23.51
CA ALA A 316 -15.37 3.80 24.44
C ALA A 316 -15.35 4.31 25.89
N TYR A 317 -15.37 5.61 26.07
CA TYR A 317 -15.52 6.22 27.41
C TYR A 317 -16.95 6.13 27.97
N GLY A 318 -17.94 5.73 27.14
CA GLY A 318 -19.34 5.59 27.51
C GLY A 318 -20.22 6.79 27.15
N GLU A 319 -19.70 7.75 26.38
CA GLU A 319 -20.51 8.85 25.85
C GLU A 319 -21.43 8.34 24.71
N PRO A 320 -22.61 8.94 24.51
CA PRO A 320 -23.44 8.67 23.34
C PRO A 320 -22.73 9.15 22.07
N LEU A 321 -23.19 8.67 20.90
CA LEU A 321 -22.70 9.14 19.61
C LEU A 321 -22.72 10.67 19.54
N PRO A 322 -21.64 11.31 19.06
CA PRO A 322 -21.54 12.77 18.97
C PRO A 322 -22.62 13.41 18.06
N LYS A 323 -23.12 12.66 17.06
CA LYS A 323 -24.19 13.08 16.15
C LYS A 323 -25.13 11.93 15.85
N LEU A 324 -26.40 12.25 15.63
CA LEU A 324 -27.42 11.34 15.13
C LEU A 324 -27.46 11.37 13.59
N GLN A 325 -28.13 10.38 12.96
CA GLN A 325 -28.13 10.20 11.52
C GLN A 325 -28.59 11.44 10.73
N ASN A 326 -29.59 12.16 11.23
CA ASN A 326 -30.15 13.35 10.57
C ASN A 326 -29.24 14.59 10.63
N GLU A 327 -28.20 14.56 11.46
CA GLU A 327 -27.21 15.64 11.62
C GLU A 327 -25.98 15.42 10.72
N LEU A 328 -25.80 14.18 10.21
CA LEU A 328 -24.70 13.83 9.34
C LEU A 328 -25.03 14.23 7.88
N LYS A 329 -24.04 14.87 7.22
CA LYS A 329 -24.19 15.34 5.84
C LYS A 329 -22.92 15.10 5.06
N ILE A 330 -23.06 14.85 3.75
CA ILE A 330 -21.95 14.79 2.81
C ILE A 330 -21.62 16.20 2.31
N HIS A 331 -20.35 16.54 2.34
CA HIS A 331 -19.81 17.77 1.76
C HIS A 331 -18.69 17.42 0.77
N GLY A 332 -18.93 17.68 -0.51
CA GLY A 332 -17.96 17.47 -1.57
C GLY A 332 -17.65 15.99 -1.84
N HIS A 333 -16.42 15.73 -2.22
CA HIS A 333 -15.91 14.41 -2.59
C HIS A 333 -14.45 14.28 -2.17
N ALA A 334 -14.05 13.13 -1.64
CA ALA A 334 -12.69 12.85 -1.20
C ALA A 334 -12.12 11.61 -1.90
N LEU A 335 -10.81 11.63 -2.11
CA LEU A 335 -10.03 10.52 -2.64
C LEU A 335 -8.88 10.24 -1.69
N GLU A 336 -8.56 8.97 -1.47
CA GLU A 336 -7.36 8.52 -0.78
C GLU A 336 -6.51 7.67 -1.73
N ALA A 337 -5.20 7.90 -1.72
CA ALA A 337 -4.22 7.08 -2.43
C ALA A 337 -3.23 6.51 -1.41
N ARG A 338 -3.03 5.21 -1.43
CA ARG A 338 -2.06 4.53 -0.57
C ARG A 338 -0.69 4.54 -1.24
N ILE A 339 0.24 5.28 -0.66
CA ILE A 339 1.62 5.34 -1.13
C ILE A 339 2.40 4.18 -0.51
N TYR A 340 2.83 3.24 -1.35
CA TYR A 340 3.58 2.07 -0.94
C TYR A 340 5.02 2.10 -1.45
N ALA A 341 5.93 1.54 -0.65
CA ALA A 341 7.28 1.20 -1.08
C ALA A 341 7.23 -0.13 -1.84
N GLU A 342 6.98 -0.06 -3.15
CA GLU A 342 6.86 -1.21 -4.06
C GLU A 342 7.24 -0.85 -5.49
N GLU A 343 7.56 -1.84 -6.31
CA GLU A 343 7.95 -1.67 -7.71
C GLU A 343 6.85 -2.21 -8.64
N PRO A 344 5.94 -1.36 -9.14
CA PRO A 344 4.84 -1.78 -9.99
C PRO A 344 5.28 -2.52 -11.26
N GLU A 345 6.38 -2.10 -11.89
CA GLU A 345 6.94 -2.68 -13.10
C GLU A 345 7.48 -4.10 -12.89
N LYS A 346 7.82 -4.44 -11.64
CA LYS A 346 8.30 -5.77 -11.23
C LYS A 346 7.20 -6.59 -10.53
N GLY A 347 5.94 -6.36 -10.89
CA GLY A 347 4.80 -7.06 -10.31
C GLY A 347 4.51 -6.67 -8.86
N PHE A 348 4.86 -5.42 -8.49
CA PHE A 348 4.66 -4.83 -7.16
C PHE A 348 5.47 -5.52 -6.06
N LEU A 349 6.70 -5.88 -6.36
CA LEU A 349 7.60 -6.35 -5.31
C LEU A 349 7.84 -5.25 -4.28
N PRO A 350 7.79 -5.56 -2.98
CA PRO A 350 8.11 -4.60 -1.94
C PRO A 350 9.53 -4.05 -2.10
N ALA A 351 9.68 -2.74 -2.03
CA ALA A 351 10.96 -2.07 -2.03
C ALA A 351 11.41 -1.81 -0.59
N ILE A 352 12.58 -2.32 -0.26
CA ILE A 352 13.16 -2.25 1.08
C ILE A 352 14.37 -1.33 1.02
N GLY A 353 14.60 -0.59 2.08
CA GLY A 353 15.75 0.28 2.19
C GLY A 353 15.45 1.60 2.86
N LYS A 354 16.44 2.48 2.78
CA LYS A 354 16.37 3.81 3.38
C LYS A 354 15.67 4.79 2.43
N ILE A 355 14.85 5.65 3.00
CA ILE A 355 14.27 6.79 2.30
C ILE A 355 15.29 7.93 2.35
N ASP A 356 15.99 8.17 1.25
CA ASP A 356 17.04 9.18 1.17
C ASP A 356 16.48 10.59 1.03
N TYR A 357 15.30 10.72 0.41
CA TYR A 357 14.59 11.98 0.26
C TYR A 357 13.08 11.77 0.30
N LEU A 358 12.41 12.63 1.08
CA LEU A 358 10.96 12.60 1.24
C LEU A 358 10.40 14.01 1.29
N ARG A 359 9.54 14.33 0.34
CA ARG A 359 8.79 15.58 0.33
C ARG A 359 7.31 15.31 0.15
N TYR A 360 6.54 15.70 1.15
CA TYR A 360 5.09 15.66 1.09
C TYR A 360 4.53 16.85 0.31
N PRO A 361 3.36 16.71 -0.35
CA PRO A 361 2.63 17.85 -0.88
C PRO A 361 2.27 18.84 0.24
N THR A 362 2.09 20.09 -0.13
CA THR A 362 1.67 21.12 0.83
C THR A 362 0.29 20.79 1.39
N GLN A 363 0.24 20.49 2.68
CA GLN A 363 -1.01 20.18 3.37
C GLN A 363 -1.82 21.46 3.65
N ASN A 364 -3.13 21.35 3.45
CA ASN A 364 -4.11 22.41 3.69
C ASN A 364 -5.50 21.81 3.89
N GLN A 365 -6.56 22.59 3.87
CA GLN A 365 -7.93 22.05 4.02
C GLN A 365 -8.38 21.08 2.91
N TYR A 366 -7.66 20.98 1.80
CA TYR A 366 -7.97 20.13 0.65
C TYR A 366 -6.99 18.97 0.45
N VAL A 367 -5.85 19.04 1.10
CA VAL A 367 -4.77 18.02 0.99
C VAL A 367 -4.27 17.66 2.36
N ARG A 368 -4.38 16.39 2.70
CA ARG A 368 -3.94 15.79 3.96
C ARG A 368 -3.00 14.61 3.67
N VAL A 369 -1.97 14.46 4.49
CA VAL A 369 -1.07 13.31 4.46
C VAL A 369 -1.05 12.67 5.84
N ASP A 370 -1.45 11.40 5.91
CA ASP A 370 -1.30 10.57 7.10
C ASP A 370 -0.10 9.65 6.91
N SER A 371 0.92 9.83 7.71
CA SER A 371 2.16 9.05 7.65
C SER A 371 2.77 8.86 9.03
N GLY A 372 3.52 7.77 9.17
CA GLY A 372 4.41 7.51 10.30
C GLY A 372 5.89 7.49 9.90
N ILE A 373 6.21 7.93 8.69
CA ILE A 373 7.54 7.87 8.08
C ILE A 373 8.07 9.30 7.90
N ILE A 374 9.37 9.47 8.07
CA ILE A 374 10.11 10.70 7.77
C ILE A 374 11.34 10.38 6.91
N GLU A 375 11.94 11.42 6.33
CA GLU A 375 13.21 11.29 5.61
C GLU A 375 14.28 10.69 6.52
N GLY A 376 15.02 9.73 5.98
CA GLY A 376 16.03 8.97 6.70
C GLY A 376 15.54 7.69 7.37
N ASP A 377 14.23 7.47 7.46
CA ASP A 377 13.66 6.22 7.97
C ASP A 377 13.91 5.05 7.00
N GLU A 378 13.85 3.84 7.53
CA GLU A 378 14.07 2.60 6.77
C GLU A 378 12.78 1.79 6.66
N ILE A 379 12.43 1.38 5.43
CA ILE A 379 11.39 0.40 5.18
C ILE A 379 11.99 -1.00 5.30
N THR A 380 11.48 -1.78 6.25
CA THR A 380 11.99 -3.11 6.59
C THR A 380 11.06 -4.21 6.08
N THR A 381 11.51 -5.46 6.12
CA THR A 381 10.73 -6.66 5.77
C THR A 381 9.67 -7.04 6.80
N TYR A 382 9.71 -6.47 7.99
CA TYR A 382 8.91 -6.94 9.13
C TYR A 382 7.46 -6.49 9.09
N TYR A 383 7.16 -5.36 8.42
CA TYR A 383 5.86 -4.71 8.48
C TYR A 383 5.36 -4.30 7.10
N ASP A 384 4.13 -3.80 7.07
CA ASP A 384 3.51 -3.30 5.85
C ASP A 384 4.35 -2.16 5.24
N PRO A 385 4.62 -2.17 3.91
CA PRO A 385 5.47 -1.19 3.26
C PRO A 385 4.78 0.14 2.96
N MET A 386 3.63 0.44 3.56
CA MET A 386 2.91 1.69 3.36
C MET A 386 3.71 2.88 3.93
N ILE A 387 4.09 3.81 3.05
CA ILE A 387 4.81 5.05 3.41
C ILE A 387 3.83 6.07 3.98
N ALA A 388 2.71 6.27 3.28
CA ALA A 388 1.71 7.28 3.65
C ALA A 388 0.37 7.00 2.98
N LYS A 389 -0.67 7.67 3.50
CA LYS A 389 -1.94 7.88 2.80
C LYS A 389 -1.98 9.34 2.35
N LEU A 390 -2.24 9.56 1.08
CA LEU A 390 -2.48 10.87 0.51
C LEU A 390 -3.97 11.05 0.31
N ILE A 391 -4.56 11.98 1.04
CA ILE A 391 -6.00 12.23 1.01
C ILE A 391 -6.26 13.62 0.46
N VAL A 392 -7.21 13.72 -0.48
CA VAL A 392 -7.62 15.01 -1.05
C VAL A 392 -9.12 15.18 -1.02
N TRP A 393 -9.54 16.43 -1.00
CA TRP A 393 -10.93 16.82 -1.04
C TRP A 393 -11.21 17.82 -2.16
N GLY A 394 -12.37 17.72 -2.79
CA GLY A 394 -12.89 18.67 -3.75
C GLY A 394 -14.39 18.92 -3.57
N LYS A 395 -14.89 20.06 -4.06
CA LYS A 395 -16.33 20.37 -4.01
C LYS A 395 -17.20 19.34 -4.76
N ASN A 396 -16.60 18.59 -5.67
CA ASN A 396 -17.16 17.49 -6.42
C ASN A 396 -16.00 16.55 -6.84
N ARG A 397 -16.34 15.40 -7.45
CA ARG A 397 -15.37 14.38 -7.87
C ARG A 397 -14.31 14.93 -8.83
N GLU A 398 -14.70 15.73 -9.81
CA GLU A 398 -13.78 16.34 -10.79
C GLU A 398 -12.72 17.20 -10.09
N ALA A 399 -13.15 18.06 -9.16
CA ALA A 399 -12.23 18.88 -8.37
C ALA A 399 -11.31 18.03 -7.50
N ALA A 400 -11.80 16.93 -6.91
CA ALA A 400 -11.00 16.00 -6.13
C ALA A 400 -9.95 15.28 -7.01
N LEU A 401 -10.31 14.86 -8.23
CA LEU A 401 -9.37 14.28 -9.19
C LEU A 401 -8.22 15.23 -9.55
N ILE A 402 -8.55 16.51 -9.81
CA ILE A 402 -7.53 17.53 -10.09
C ILE A 402 -6.60 17.71 -8.87
N GLN A 403 -7.17 17.77 -7.66
CA GLN A 403 -6.39 17.85 -6.43
C GLN A 403 -5.48 16.64 -6.24
N MET A 404 -5.95 15.42 -6.53
CA MET A 404 -5.14 14.21 -6.41
C MET A 404 -3.96 14.22 -7.39
N GLN A 405 -4.19 14.58 -8.66
CA GLN A 405 -3.11 14.73 -9.64
C GLN A 405 -2.06 15.75 -9.20
N ASN A 406 -2.52 16.92 -8.73
CA ASN A 406 -1.62 17.97 -8.24
C ASN A 406 -0.85 17.51 -6.99
N ALA A 407 -1.50 16.83 -6.05
CA ALA A 407 -0.86 16.36 -4.84
C ALA A 407 0.16 15.24 -5.12
N LEU A 408 -0.16 14.27 -6.00
CA LEU A 408 0.78 13.24 -6.44
C LEU A 408 1.99 13.84 -7.15
N SER A 409 1.80 14.90 -7.94
CA SER A 409 2.92 15.57 -8.63
C SER A 409 3.89 16.28 -7.67
N GLN A 410 3.46 16.56 -6.44
CA GLN A 410 4.26 17.18 -5.39
C GLN A 410 4.78 16.18 -4.34
N PHE A 411 4.39 14.92 -4.45
CA PHE A 411 4.83 13.87 -3.54
C PHE A 411 6.10 13.22 -4.09
N HIS A 412 7.24 13.44 -3.43
CA HIS A 412 8.52 12.96 -3.91
C HIS A 412 9.14 11.99 -2.91
N VAL A 413 9.54 10.83 -3.40
CA VAL A 413 10.26 9.81 -2.64
C VAL A 413 11.46 9.34 -3.46
N ASP A 414 12.63 9.30 -2.84
CA ASP A 414 13.85 8.71 -3.41
C ASP A 414 14.56 7.82 -2.39
N GLY A 415 15.45 6.95 -2.88
CA GLY A 415 16.14 5.92 -2.13
C GLY A 415 15.60 4.52 -2.38
N LEU A 416 14.28 4.38 -2.61
CA LEU A 416 13.61 3.11 -2.89
C LEU A 416 12.53 3.23 -3.97
N GLY A 417 12.03 2.08 -4.47
CA GLY A 417 10.89 2.03 -5.39
C GLY A 417 9.60 2.42 -4.69
N ASN A 418 8.67 3.05 -5.43
CA ASN A 418 7.35 3.44 -4.92
C ASN A 418 6.30 3.43 -6.02
N ASN A 419 5.02 3.46 -5.63
CA ASN A 419 3.89 3.37 -6.56
C ASN A 419 3.29 4.71 -7.00
N ILE A 420 3.94 5.84 -6.73
CA ILE A 420 3.37 7.19 -7.01
C ILE A 420 3.05 7.37 -8.49
N ALA A 421 3.99 6.99 -9.37
CA ALA A 421 3.81 7.06 -10.82
C ALA A 421 2.64 6.20 -11.32
N PHE A 422 2.48 5.02 -10.73
CA PHE A 422 1.37 4.12 -11.03
C PHE A 422 0.02 4.71 -10.58
N LEU A 423 -0.05 5.29 -9.37
CA LEU A 423 -1.24 5.99 -8.86
C LEU A 423 -1.63 7.17 -9.74
N GLU A 424 -0.66 7.97 -10.19
CA GLU A 424 -0.89 9.09 -11.11
C GLU A 424 -1.53 8.61 -12.42
N LYS A 425 -1.01 7.53 -12.99
CA LYS A 425 -1.58 6.93 -14.20
C LYS A 425 -3.01 6.42 -13.99
N ILE A 426 -3.32 5.78 -12.84
CA ILE A 426 -4.70 5.37 -12.54
C ILE A 426 -5.63 6.58 -12.52
N VAL A 427 -5.27 7.64 -11.77
CA VAL A 427 -6.09 8.86 -11.64
C VAL A 427 -6.28 9.54 -12.99
N ARG A 428 -5.29 9.44 -13.89
CA ARG A 428 -5.33 9.99 -15.25
C ARG A 428 -6.09 9.10 -16.25
N SER A 429 -6.30 7.83 -15.94
CA SER A 429 -6.98 6.89 -16.86
C SER A 429 -8.43 7.32 -17.15
N GLU A 430 -8.90 7.07 -18.37
CA GLU A 430 -10.27 7.41 -18.76
C GLU A 430 -11.32 6.61 -17.98
N SER A 431 -11.03 5.34 -17.67
CA SER A 431 -11.93 4.51 -16.86
C SER A 431 -12.14 5.10 -15.47
N PHE A 432 -11.06 5.55 -14.81
CA PHE A 432 -11.17 6.15 -13.48
C PHE A 432 -11.86 7.51 -13.52
N LYS A 433 -11.49 8.39 -14.48
CA LYS A 433 -12.15 9.70 -14.66
C LYS A 433 -13.65 9.57 -14.87
N GLN A 434 -14.07 8.62 -15.71
CA GLN A 434 -15.47 8.37 -16.02
C GLN A 434 -16.21 7.54 -14.95
N ALA A 435 -15.56 7.22 -13.83
CA ALA A 435 -16.09 6.38 -12.77
C ALA A 435 -16.58 4.99 -13.25
N LYS A 436 -15.93 4.42 -14.26
CA LYS A 436 -16.14 3.03 -14.69
C LYS A 436 -15.33 2.10 -13.79
N LEU A 437 -15.80 1.96 -12.56
CA LEU A 437 -15.10 1.29 -11.48
C LEU A 437 -15.56 -0.16 -11.35
N ASP A 438 -14.58 -1.05 -11.22
CA ASP A 438 -14.75 -2.44 -10.82
C ASP A 438 -13.40 -2.99 -10.31
N THR A 439 -13.43 -4.16 -9.67
CA THR A 439 -12.22 -4.78 -9.10
C THR A 439 -11.18 -5.22 -10.14
N ASN A 440 -11.54 -5.23 -11.44
CA ASN A 440 -10.65 -5.59 -12.55
C ASN A 440 -10.10 -4.37 -13.30
N LEU A 441 -10.31 -3.13 -12.80
CA LEU A 441 -9.88 -1.91 -13.48
C LEU A 441 -8.39 -1.94 -13.84
N ILE A 442 -7.53 -2.31 -12.91
CA ILE A 442 -6.07 -2.36 -13.13
C ILE A 442 -5.72 -3.37 -14.23
N GLN A 443 -6.36 -4.54 -14.23
CA GLN A 443 -6.12 -5.56 -15.25
C GLN A 443 -6.62 -5.10 -16.63
N ARG A 444 -7.78 -4.45 -16.68
CA ARG A 444 -8.35 -3.92 -17.93
C ARG A 444 -7.50 -2.82 -18.55
N GLU A 445 -6.93 -1.95 -17.72
CA GLU A 445 -6.10 -0.81 -18.13
C GLU A 445 -4.60 -1.12 -18.16
N GLN A 446 -4.19 -2.37 -18.03
CA GLN A 446 -2.78 -2.77 -17.87
C GLN A 446 -1.86 -2.20 -18.96
N ASN A 447 -2.29 -2.16 -20.22
CA ASN A 447 -1.48 -1.64 -21.34
C ASN A 447 -1.16 -0.15 -21.18
N PHE A 448 -2.07 0.62 -20.60
CA PHE A 448 -1.87 2.03 -20.31
C PHE A 448 -1.05 2.22 -19.03
N LEU A 449 -1.41 1.51 -17.96
CA LEU A 449 -0.82 1.69 -16.63
C LEU A 449 0.67 1.30 -16.60
N PHE A 450 1.07 0.28 -17.35
CA PHE A 450 2.45 -0.21 -17.38
C PHE A 450 3.21 0.19 -18.66
N SER A 451 2.64 1.09 -19.48
CA SER A 451 3.37 1.64 -20.62
C SER A 451 4.57 2.47 -20.13
N PRO A 452 5.79 2.28 -20.67
CA PRO A 452 6.90 3.15 -20.36
C PRO A 452 6.62 4.57 -20.87
N GLU A 453 6.95 5.56 -20.06
CA GLU A 453 6.92 6.95 -20.51
C GLU A 453 8.27 7.32 -21.12
N GLU A 454 8.26 7.85 -22.34
CA GLU A 454 9.47 8.38 -22.96
C GLU A 454 9.93 9.65 -22.25
N ILE A 455 11.20 9.66 -21.87
CA ILE A 455 11.78 10.85 -21.26
C ILE A 455 11.99 11.96 -22.30
N LYS A 456 11.54 13.14 -21.98
CA LYS A 456 11.79 14.31 -22.84
C LYS A 456 13.27 14.71 -22.81
N PRO A 457 13.89 15.02 -23.96
CA PRO A 457 15.29 15.46 -24.02
C PRO A 457 15.62 16.62 -23.09
N GLU A 458 14.66 17.52 -22.85
CA GLU A 458 14.82 18.67 -21.96
C GLU A 458 15.05 18.25 -20.50
N LEU A 459 14.44 17.14 -20.04
CA LEU A 459 14.66 16.60 -18.69
C LEU A 459 16.06 16.00 -18.56
N VAL A 460 16.54 15.32 -19.60
CA VAL A 460 17.90 14.80 -19.65
C VAL A 460 18.93 15.92 -19.55
N VAL A 461 18.70 16.98 -20.33
CA VAL A 461 19.55 18.20 -20.31
C VAL A 461 19.49 18.91 -18.97
N ALA A 462 18.29 18.98 -18.35
CA ALA A 462 18.11 19.58 -17.01
C ALA A 462 18.86 18.79 -15.93
N ALA A 463 18.81 17.44 -15.95
CA ALA A 463 19.55 16.61 -15.00
C ALA A 463 21.07 16.85 -15.09
N ALA A 464 21.60 16.86 -16.32
CA ALA A 464 23.02 17.16 -16.53
C ALA A 464 23.39 18.59 -16.11
N PHE A 465 22.45 19.56 -16.30
CA PHE A 465 22.69 20.95 -15.91
C PHE A 465 22.74 21.13 -14.39
N ILE A 466 21.95 20.38 -13.63
CA ILE A 466 22.03 20.37 -12.15
C ILE A 466 23.43 19.92 -11.70
N GLU A 467 23.92 18.84 -12.26
CA GLU A 467 25.29 18.36 -11.95
C GLU A 467 26.33 19.41 -12.33
N PHE A 468 26.20 20.00 -13.50
CA PHE A 468 27.07 21.05 -13.96
C PHE A 468 27.09 22.26 -13.00
N LEU A 469 25.92 22.76 -12.57
CA LEU A 469 25.80 23.85 -11.60
C LEU A 469 26.39 23.46 -10.23
N SER A 470 26.19 22.23 -9.79
CA SER A 470 26.74 21.74 -8.51
C SER A 470 28.27 21.73 -8.54
N GLN A 471 28.88 21.29 -9.65
CA GLN A 471 30.34 21.32 -9.83
C GLN A 471 30.88 22.75 -9.86
N LEU A 472 30.17 23.69 -10.48
CA LEU A 472 30.55 25.09 -10.49
C LEU A 472 30.54 25.71 -9.08
N ASN A 473 29.50 25.41 -8.28
CA ASN A 473 29.35 25.94 -6.92
C ASN A 473 30.37 25.34 -5.95
N ASN A 474 30.69 24.04 -6.05
CA ASN A 474 31.68 23.38 -5.20
C ASN A 474 33.10 23.90 -5.41
N ASN A 475 33.43 24.40 -6.60
CA ASN A 475 34.71 25.02 -6.90
C ASN A 475 34.86 26.44 -6.35
N SER A 476 33.80 27.00 -5.74
CA SER A 476 33.75 28.40 -5.29
C SER A 476 34.13 28.63 -3.82
N SER A 477 34.71 27.63 -3.13
CA SER A 477 35.15 27.79 -1.74
C SER A 477 36.37 28.69 -1.59
N SER A 478 36.17 29.83 -0.91
CA SER A 478 37.06 30.66 -0.12
C SER A 478 38.00 31.69 -0.75
N GLN A 479 38.22 31.79 -2.05
CA GLN A 479 38.81 32.96 -2.69
C GLN A 479 38.26 33.14 -4.11
N LYS A 480 37.43 34.15 -4.33
CA LYS A 480 36.99 34.55 -5.68
C LYS A 480 38.22 34.98 -6.50
N GLN A 481 38.84 34.04 -7.16
CA GLN A 481 39.86 34.31 -8.16
C GLN A 481 39.18 34.80 -9.45
N LEU A 482 39.80 35.72 -10.18
CA LEU A 482 39.30 36.28 -11.44
C LEU A 482 38.88 35.25 -12.48
N TRP A 483 39.44 34.03 -12.41
CA TRP A 483 39.13 32.87 -13.25
C TRP A 483 37.79 32.23 -12.97
N GLN A 484 37.15 32.52 -11.84
CA GLN A 484 35.86 31.96 -11.45
C GLN A 484 34.66 32.76 -12.00
N ALA A 485 34.94 34.00 -12.49
CA ALA A 485 33.90 34.82 -13.12
C ALA A 485 33.44 34.27 -14.48
N GLN A 486 34.26 33.44 -15.13
CA GLN A 486 33.96 32.76 -16.39
C GLN A 486 34.42 31.28 -16.33
N PRO A 487 33.67 30.38 -15.74
CA PRO A 487 34.12 29.01 -15.40
C PRO A 487 34.49 28.17 -16.62
N LEU A 488 33.95 28.42 -17.79
CA LEU A 488 34.27 27.74 -19.04
C LEU A 488 35.22 28.50 -19.96
N TRP A 489 35.68 29.70 -19.56
CA TRP A 489 36.57 30.46 -20.39
C TRP A 489 37.98 29.86 -20.44
N ARG A 490 38.53 29.69 -21.64
CA ARG A 490 39.90 29.30 -21.93
C ARG A 490 40.50 30.19 -23.03
N LEU A 491 41.75 30.57 -22.87
CA LEU A 491 42.42 31.38 -23.86
C LEU A 491 42.62 30.59 -25.16
N ASN A 492 42.07 31.11 -26.26
CA ASN A 492 42.21 30.54 -27.62
C ASN A 492 41.66 29.11 -27.83
N ILE A 493 40.85 28.59 -26.91
CA ILE A 493 40.26 27.24 -27.03
C ILE A 493 38.78 27.32 -26.70
N ALA A 494 37.92 26.76 -27.59
CA ALA A 494 36.52 26.51 -27.28
C ALA A 494 36.46 25.33 -26.29
N TYR A 495 36.26 25.60 -25.01
CA TYR A 495 36.14 24.58 -23.99
C TYR A 495 34.71 24.10 -23.83
N GLN A 496 34.53 22.83 -23.84
CA GLN A 496 33.25 22.16 -23.53
C GLN A 496 33.37 21.33 -22.28
N HIS A 497 32.48 21.53 -21.34
CA HIS A 497 32.33 20.67 -20.15
C HIS A 497 31.42 19.50 -20.46
N SER A 498 31.84 18.28 -20.18
CA SER A 498 31.09 17.07 -20.50
C SER A 498 30.59 16.40 -19.23
N ILE A 499 29.28 16.25 -19.11
CA ILE A 499 28.62 15.48 -18.06
C ILE A 499 28.18 14.13 -18.63
N LYS A 500 28.52 13.05 -17.93
CA LYS A 500 28.14 11.68 -18.31
C LYS A 500 27.24 11.10 -17.23
N LEU A 501 26.06 10.64 -17.65
CA LEU A 501 25.04 10.01 -16.80
C LEU A 501 24.60 8.68 -17.41
N ASN A 502 24.07 7.80 -16.58
CA ASN A 502 23.39 6.58 -17.03
C ASN A 502 21.89 6.70 -16.71
N TYR A 503 21.05 6.43 -17.69
CA TYR A 503 19.60 6.37 -17.54
C TYR A 503 19.09 5.09 -18.17
N LEU A 504 18.38 4.24 -17.41
CA LEU A 504 17.84 2.95 -17.87
C LEU A 504 18.89 2.10 -18.63
N ASN A 505 20.11 1.96 -18.06
CA ASN A 505 21.25 1.25 -18.63
C ASN A 505 21.80 1.86 -19.94
N GLN A 506 21.38 3.06 -20.32
CA GLN A 506 21.94 3.81 -21.45
C GLN A 506 22.89 4.90 -20.96
N ASN A 507 24.10 4.91 -21.49
CA ASN A 507 25.07 5.95 -21.21
C ASN A 507 24.74 7.20 -22.03
N ILE A 508 24.56 8.31 -21.35
CA ILE A 508 24.19 9.62 -21.90
C ILE A 508 25.37 10.57 -21.69
N GLN A 509 25.72 11.32 -22.71
CA GLN A 509 26.73 12.36 -22.63
C GLN A 509 26.16 13.69 -23.12
N ILE A 510 26.24 14.71 -22.25
CA ILE A 510 25.84 16.07 -22.57
C ILE A 510 27.06 16.99 -22.47
N LYS A 511 27.23 17.87 -23.48
CA LYS A 511 28.33 18.83 -23.51
C LYS A 511 27.79 20.24 -23.31
N PHE A 512 28.39 20.98 -22.40
CA PHE A 512 28.05 22.38 -22.12
C PHE A 512 29.14 23.30 -22.66
N ALA A 513 28.74 24.34 -23.41
CA ALA A 513 29.58 25.43 -23.86
C ALA A 513 29.01 26.77 -23.37
N SER A 514 29.86 27.74 -23.06
CA SER A 514 29.41 29.09 -22.67
C SER A 514 28.97 29.86 -23.90
N ASN A 515 27.88 30.65 -23.78
CA ASN A 515 27.42 31.61 -24.77
C ASN A 515 27.16 32.97 -24.10
N GLU A 516 26.69 33.99 -24.85
CA GLU A 516 26.50 35.34 -24.34
C GLU A 516 25.39 35.41 -23.27
N ASP A 517 24.35 34.58 -23.36
CA ASP A 517 23.16 34.59 -22.49
C ASP A 517 23.15 33.45 -21.46
N GLY A 518 24.23 32.64 -21.35
CA GLY A 518 24.29 31.53 -20.43
C GLY A 518 25.11 30.34 -20.99
N PHE A 519 24.47 29.21 -21.24
CA PHE A 519 25.12 28.02 -21.76
C PHE A 519 24.34 27.41 -22.92
N THR A 520 25.02 26.64 -23.74
CA THR A 520 24.41 25.74 -24.74
C THR A 520 24.74 24.34 -24.36
N ALA A 521 23.71 23.48 -24.22
CA ALA A 521 23.85 22.05 -24.03
C ALA A 521 23.69 21.32 -25.36
N GLU A 522 24.58 20.41 -25.67
CA GLU A 522 24.49 19.53 -26.86
C GLU A 522 24.13 18.12 -26.41
N TYR A 523 23.03 17.59 -26.91
CA TYR A 523 22.52 16.26 -26.64
C TYR A 523 21.93 15.64 -27.91
N ASN A 524 22.35 14.42 -28.28
CA ASN A 524 21.92 13.68 -29.50
C ASN A 524 21.99 14.52 -30.78
N GLY A 525 23.04 15.34 -30.93
CA GLY A 525 23.26 16.20 -32.10
C GLY A 525 22.34 17.45 -32.16
N GLN A 526 21.54 17.68 -31.13
CA GLN A 526 20.73 18.90 -31.00
C GLN A 526 21.32 19.85 -29.96
N SER A 527 21.18 21.14 -30.19
CA SER A 527 21.64 22.21 -29.30
C SER A 527 20.47 22.84 -28.53
N TYR A 528 20.62 22.92 -27.23
CA TYR A 528 19.62 23.46 -26.30
C TYR A 528 20.22 24.68 -25.59
N PRO A 529 19.79 25.91 -25.91
CA PRO A 529 20.12 27.04 -25.07
C PRO A 529 19.58 26.82 -23.66
N ILE A 530 20.45 26.95 -22.66
CA ILE A 530 20.10 26.67 -21.28
C ILE A 530 20.69 27.71 -20.33
N SER A 531 19.88 28.17 -19.39
CA SER A 531 20.30 29.00 -18.28
C SER A 531 19.52 28.63 -17.03
N GLY A 532 19.98 29.03 -15.86
CA GLY A 532 19.27 28.77 -14.61
C GLY A 532 20.17 28.81 -13.40
N GLN A 533 19.55 28.49 -12.26
CA GLN A 533 20.22 28.48 -10.96
C GLN A 533 19.58 27.49 -10.00
N LEU A 534 20.35 26.96 -9.07
CA LEU A 534 19.80 26.25 -7.94
C LEU A 534 19.12 27.24 -7.00
N LEU A 535 17.83 27.05 -6.72
CA LEU A 535 17.05 27.87 -5.80
C LEU A 535 17.29 27.45 -4.35
N ASP A 536 17.43 26.16 -4.14
CA ASP A 536 17.78 25.51 -2.87
C ASP A 536 18.46 24.15 -3.15
N ALA A 537 18.66 23.33 -2.13
CA ALA A 537 19.32 22.03 -2.24
C ALA A 537 18.54 21.02 -3.10
N HIS A 538 17.26 21.28 -3.36
CA HIS A 538 16.34 20.32 -3.98
C HIS A 538 15.46 20.94 -5.07
N THR A 539 15.75 22.17 -5.50
CA THR A 539 14.96 22.86 -6.53
C THR A 539 15.87 23.64 -7.48
N VAL A 540 15.75 23.37 -8.77
CA VAL A 540 16.40 24.14 -9.82
C VAL A 540 15.38 24.98 -10.58
N SER A 541 15.71 26.25 -10.85
CA SER A 541 15.03 27.05 -11.87
C SER A 541 15.84 26.94 -13.14
N VAL A 542 15.29 26.37 -14.18
CA VAL A 542 15.96 26.15 -15.46
C VAL A 542 15.13 26.73 -16.59
N GLN A 543 15.79 27.41 -17.50
CA GLN A 543 15.24 27.86 -18.79
C GLN A 543 15.92 27.03 -19.87
N ILE A 544 15.14 26.33 -20.70
CA ILE A 544 15.61 25.58 -21.84
C ILE A 544 14.86 26.09 -23.07
N GLY A 545 15.59 26.73 -23.99
CA GLY A 545 14.98 27.48 -25.06
C GLY A 545 14.11 28.62 -24.53
N GLU A 546 12.83 28.63 -24.91
CA GLU A 546 11.84 29.65 -24.48
C GLU A 546 11.10 29.23 -23.19
N THR A 547 11.26 27.98 -22.70
CA THR A 547 10.51 27.48 -21.57
C THR A 547 11.30 27.58 -20.28
N GLN A 548 10.77 28.31 -19.30
CA GLN A 548 11.29 28.35 -17.94
C GLN A 548 10.44 27.48 -17.03
N GLN A 549 11.09 26.63 -16.22
CA GLN A 549 10.42 25.74 -15.26
C GLN A 549 11.23 25.59 -13.97
N LYS A 550 10.51 25.26 -12.89
CA LYS A 550 11.11 24.85 -11.62
C LYS A 550 10.98 23.34 -11.51
N LEU A 551 12.09 22.66 -11.36
CA LEU A 551 12.13 21.21 -11.23
C LEU A 551 12.63 20.82 -9.84
N PRO A 552 11.85 20.06 -9.08
CA PRO A 552 12.32 19.40 -7.88
C PRO A 552 13.32 18.30 -8.25
N PHE A 553 14.36 18.16 -7.45
CA PHE A 553 15.35 17.09 -7.62
C PHE A 553 15.92 16.64 -6.28
N ASN A 554 16.48 15.44 -6.25
CA ASN A 554 17.38 14.97 -5.21
C ASN A 554 18.73 14.62 -5.82
N GLN A 555 19.82 15.08 -5.20
CA GLN A 555 21.19 14.78 -5.62
C GLN A 555 21.89 13.99 -4.52
N SER A 556 22.38 12.81 -4.85
CA SER A 556 23.09 11.91 -3.95
C SER A 556 24.50 11.61 -4.49
N GLN A 557 25.26 10.81 -3.75
CA GLN A 557 26.55 10.31 -4.25
C GLN A 557 26.38 9.35 -5.45
N GLN A 558 25.22 8.78 -5.66
CA GLN A 558 24.94 7.79 -6.72
C GLN A 558 24.44 8.43 -8.01
N GLY A 559 23.81 9.61 -7.92
CA GLY A 559 23.22 10.27 -9.07
C GLY A 559 22.25 11.39 -8.72
N ILE A 560 21.41 11.71 -9.69
CA ILE A 560 20.37 12.74 -9.61
C ILE A 560 19.03 12.10 -9.92
N THR A 561 18.04 12.35 -9.07
CA THR A 561 16.63 12.03 -9.32
C THR A 561 15.87 13.31 -9.58
N LEU A 562 15.27 13.44 -10.76
CA LEU A 562 14.33 14.53 -11.09
C LEU A 562 12.90 14.08 -10.86
N PHE A 563 12.06 15.01 -10.38
CA PHE A 563 10.64 14.75 -10.17
C PHE A 563 9.82 15.66 -11.09
N GLN A 564 8.91 15.08 -11.85
CA GLN A 564 7.97 15.83 -12.68
C GLN A 564 6.66 15.04 -12.86
N ASN A 565 5.51 15.67 -12.60
CA ASN A 565 4.17 15.11 -12.82
C ASN A 565 3.96 13.74 -12.16
N GLY A 566 4.46 13.55 -10.94
CA GLY A 566 4.36 12.27 -10.22
C GLY A 566 5.35 11.19 -10.68
N GLN A 567 6.17 11.47 -11.68
CA GLN A 567 7.23 10.60 -12.16
C GLN A 567 8.57 10.95 -11.50
N SER A 568 9.42 9.94 -11.29
CA SER A 568 10.80 10.09 -10.84
C SER A 568 11.77 9.55 -11.90
N TYR A 569 12.69 10.41 -12.36
CA TYR A 569 13.67 10.08 -13.38
C TYR A 569 15.05 9.98 -12.72
N LYS A 570 15.59 8.76 -12.61
CA LYS A 570 16.86 8.49 -11.91
C LYS A 570 18.03 8.42 -12.89
N PHE A 571 18.97 9.34 -12.75
CA PHE A 571 20.20 9.42 -13.53
C PHE A 571 21.37 9.06 -12.64
N ALA A 572 21.99 7.91 -12.89
CA ALA A 572 23.18 7.48 -12.14
C ALA A 572 24.47 8.13 -12.68
N TYR A 573 25.41 8.43 -11.79
CA TYR A 573 26.73 8.85 -12.20
C TYR A 573 27.51 7.67 -12.76
N ILE A 574 28.17 7.88 -13.90
CA ILE A 574 29.08 6.89 -14.46
C ILE A 574 30.40 6.97 -13.68
N ARG A 575 30.59 6.04 -12.74
CA ARG A 575 31.86 5.84 -12.05
C ARG A 575 32.76 5.00 -12.93
N GLN A 576 34.03 5.40 -13.06
CA GLN A 576 35.06 4.52 -13.62
C GLN A 576 35.49 3.58 -12.50
N ASP A 577 34.81 2.45 -12.35
CA ASP A 577 35.29 1.36 -11.51
C ASP A 577 36.43 0.66 -12.24
N PHE A 578 37.65 0.89 -11.79
CA PHE A 578 38.87 0.20 -12.27
C PHE A 578 38.92 -1.29 -11.86
N ASN A 579 37.88 -1.82 -11.17
CA ASN A 579 37.81 -3.16 -10.60
C ASN A 579 36.64 -4.00 -11.12
N GLN A 580 35.98 -3.65 -12.24
CA GLN A 580 35.05 -4.57 -12.85
C GLN A 580 35.82 -5.67 -13.60
N ALA A 581 36.10 -6.74 -12.89
CA ALA A 581 36.20 -8.05 -13.53
C ALA A 581 34.79 -8.42 -13.99
N ASP A 582 34.66 -8.85 -15.24
CA ASP A 582 33.43 -9.22 -15.91
C ASP A 582 32.48 -10.02 -15.02
N SER A 583 31.38 -9.40 -14.57
CA SER A 583 30.21 -10.14 -14.14
C SER A 583 29.48 -10.59 -15.41
N GLN A 584 29.91 -11.69 -15.99
CA GLN A 584 29.06 -12.48 -16.86
C GLN A 584 27.81 -12.83 -16.07
N ALA A 585 26.64 -12.57 -16.63
CA ALA A 585 25.38 -12.98 -16.07
C ALA A 585 25.41 -14.48 -15.78
N ASP A 586 25.39 -14.83 -14.49
CA ASP A 586 25.42 -16.20 -14.02
C ASP A 586 24.04 -16.81 -14.30
N GLU A 587 23.87 -17.40 -15.50
CA GLU A 587 22.60 -18.04 -15.92
C GLU A 587 22.26 -19.30 -15.09
N GLY A 588 23.13 -19.72 -14.20
CA GLY A 588 23.03 -20.97 -13.44
C GLY A 588 22.50 -20.84 -12.00
N HIS A 589 22.42 -19.63 -11.44
CA HIS A 589 22.01 -19.46 -10.05
C HIS A 589 20.72 -18.64 -9.93
N LEU A 590 19.66 -19.24 -9.39
CA LEU A 590 18.41 -18.56 -9.12
C LEU A 590 18.47 -17.89 -7.76
N LYS A 591 18.43 -16.55 -7.77
CA LYS A 591 18.61 -15.71 -6.57
C LYS A 591 17.29 -15.22 -6.02
N ALA A 592 17.25 -14.99 -4.70
CA ALA A 592 16.12 -14.36 -4.04
C ALA A 592 15.94 -12.93 -4.56
N PRO A 593 14.78 -12.57 -5.12
CA PRO A 593 14.53 -11.21 -5.63
C PRO A 593 14.35 -10.21 -4.49
N MET A 594 14.05 -10.69 -3.29
CA MET A 594 13.78 -9.89 -2.10
C MET A 594 14.06 -10.71 -0.84
N PRO A 595 14.30 -10.06 0.32
CA PRO A 595 14.39 -10.78 1.59
C PRO A 595 13.01 -11.32 1.98
N GLY A 596 13.00 -12.52 2.56
CA GLY A 596 11.75 -13.19 2.95
C GLY A 596 12.01 -14.45 3.76
N VAL A 597 10.94 -15.20 4.02
CA VAL A 597 10.99 -16.53 4.63
C VAL A 597 10.57 -17.57 3.60
N VAL A 598 11.31 -18.65 3.49
CA VAL A 598 10.95 -19.77 2.61
C VAL A 598 9.72 -20.47 3.18
N THR A 599 8.60 -20.46 2.47
CA THR A 599 7.35 -21.11 2.90
C THR A 599 7.19 -22.49 2.30
N GLN A 600 7.73 -22.72 1.10
CA GLN A 600 7.68 -24.04 0.43
C GLN A 600 8.95 -24.26 -0.40
N VAL A 601 9.41 -25.49 -0.40
CA VAL A 601 10.44 -26.00 -1.30
C VAL A 601 9.86 -27.20 -2.02
N LEU A 602 9.68 -27.11 -3.34
CA LEU A 602 8.98 -28.11 -4.16
C LEU A 602 9.93 -28.97 -4.99
N VAL A 603 11.21 -28.67 -4.94
CA VAL A 603 12.26 -29.36 -5.69
C VAL A 603 13.37 -29.86 -4.76
N SER A 604 14.08 -30.90 -5.19
CA SER A 604 15.25 -31.46 -4.54
C SER A 604 16.41 -31.55 -5.52
N ALA A 605 17.63 -31.74 -5.02
CA ALA A 605 18.80 -31.98 -5.86
C ALA A 605 18.55 -33.12 -6.87
N ASN A 606 19.00 -32.93 -8.10
CA ASN A 606 18.81 -33.81 -9.27
C ASN A 606 17.34 -33.92 -9.77
N HIS A 607 16.46 -32.98 -9.39
CA HIS A 607 15.09 -32.95 -9.92
C HIS A 607 15.07 -32.30 -11.31
N SER A 608 14.47 -33.00 -12.29
CA SER A 608 14.25 -32.44 -13.62
C SER A 608 13.01 -31.56 -13.62
N VAL A 609 13.14 -30.33 -14.12
CA VAL A 609 12.06 -29.31 -14.13
C VAL A 609 11.85 -28.79 -15.55
N LYS A 610 10.63 -28.39 -15.85
CA LYS A 610 10.27 -27.69 -17.07
C LYS A 610 10.22 -26.19 -16.83
N LYS A 611 10.31 -25.43 -17.91
CA LYS A 611 10.10 -23.99 -17.87
C LYS A 611 8.80 -23.67 -17.14
N ASP A 612 8.85 -22.64 -16.28
CA ASP A 612 7.74 -22.15 -15.44
C ASP A 612 7.29 -23.08 -14.30
N ASP A 613 7.94 -24.25 -14.09
CA ASP A 613 7.70 -25.07 -12.91
C ASP A 613 8.07 -24.31 -11.63
N ILE A 614 7.23 -24.46 -10.58
CA ILE A 614 7.47 -23.82 -9.28
C ILE A 614 8.56 -24.58 -8.54
N LEU A 615 9.62 -23.88 -8.17
CA LEU A 615 10.77 -24.43 -7.46
C LEU A 615 10.67 -24.21 -5.95
N MET A 616 10.38 -22.98 -5.57
CA MET A 616 10.34 -22.52 -4.18
C MET A 616 9.35 -21.37 -4.03
N THR A 617 8.75 -21.22 -2.86
CA THR A 617 7.91 -20.07 -2.51
C THR A 617 8.49 -19.33 -1.33
N LEU A 618 8.60 -18.01 -1.47
CA LEU A 618 9.04 -17.08 -0.43
C LEU A 618 7.85 -16.26 0.05
N GLU A 619 7.75 -16.01 1.34
CA GLU A 619 6.82 -15.05 1.91
C GLU A 619 7.58 -13.83 2.41
N ALA A 620 7.16 -12.64 1.99
CA ALA A 620 7.61 -11.36 2.51
C ALA A 620 6.45 -10.37 2.56
N MET A 621 6.34 -9.61 3.65
CA MET A 621 5.34 -8.52 3.80
C MET A 621 3.90 -8.95 3.44
N LYS A 622 3.48 -10.15 3.87
CA LYS A 622 2.16 -10.76 3.57
C LYS A 622 1.93 -11.14 2.10
N MET A 623 2.96 -11.11 1.26
CA MET A 623 2.91 -11.56 -0.13
C MET A 623 3.72 -12.82 -0.30
N GLU A 624 3.19 -13.76 -1.07
CA GLU A 624 3.92 -14.94 -1.53
C GLU A 624 4.54 -14.68 -2.90
N TYR A 625 5.82 -14.98 -3.02
CA TYR A 625 6.57 -14.90 -4.28
C TYR A 625 7.07 -16.29 -4.67
N THR A 626 6.76 -16.69 -5.89
CA THR A 626 7.09 -18.01 -6.42
C THR A 626 8.32 -17.93 -7.30
N ILE A 627 9.37 -18.66 -6.96
CA ILE A 627 10.56 -18.85 -7.80
C ILE A 627 10.24 -19.97 -8.81
N ARG A 628 10.42 -19.67 -10.10
CA ARG A 628 10.11 -20.60 -11.18
C ARG A 628 11.35 -20.93 -12.01
N ALA A 629 11.33 -22.09 -12.65
CA ALA A 629 12.38 -22.48 -13.59
C ALA A 629 12.34 -21.56 -14.83
N PRO A 630 13.46 -20.93 -15.20
CA PRO A 630 13.52 -20.03 -16.37
C PRO A 630 13.49 -20.79 -17.72
N LYS A 631 13.95 -22.03 -17.72
CA LYS A 631 14.04 -22.95 -18.88
C LYS A 631 13.88 -24.38 -18.39
N ASP A 632 13.76 -25.35 -19.33
CA ASP A 632 13.87 -26.78 -19.00
C ASP A 632 15.29 -27.08 -18.51
N GLY A 633 15.42 -27.90 -17.47
CA GLY A 633 16.74 -28.21 -16.90
C GLY A 633 16.68 -29.12 -15.69
N VAL A 634 17.77 -29.16 -14.94
CA VAL A 634 17.92 -29.97 -13.72
C VAL A 634 18.35 -29.08 -12.55
N ILE A 635 17.76 -29.26 -11.42
CA ILE A 635 18.16 -28.65 -10.15
C ILE A 635 19.40 -29.35 -9.65
N VAL A 636 20.51 -28.64 -9.51
CA VAL A 636 21.77 -29.19 -8.99
C VAL A 636 21.70 -29.25 -7.47
N ASP A 637 21.34 -28.14 -6.82
CA ASP A 637 21.19 -28.06 -5.37
C ASP A 637 20.15 -27.01 -4.95
N SER A 638 19.63 -27.15 -3.73
CA SER A 638 18.72 -26.19 -3.06
C SER A 638 19.30 -25.83 -1.70
N TYR A 639 19.64 -24.56 -1.53
CA TYR A 639 20.44 -24.06 -0.41
C TYR A 639 19.62 -23.71 0.84
N PHE A 640 18.29 -23.60 0.73
CA PHE A 640 17.40 -23.18 1.82
C PHE A 640 16.28 -24.18 2.05
N GLN A 641 15.81 -24.23 3.30
CA GLN A 641 14.69 -25.08 3.75
C GLN A 641 13.50 -24.23 4.16
N VAL A 642 12.33 -24.88 4.30
CA VAL A 642 11.12 -24.22 4.79
C VAL A 642 11.36 -23.66 6.20
N GLY A 643 11.09 -22.36 6.37
CA GLY A 643 11.33 -21.58 7.59
C GLY A 643 12.61 -20.77 7.60
N ASP A 644 13.52 -20.98 6.65
CA ASP A 644 14.76 -20.20 6.56
C ASP A 644 14.48 -18.77 6.10
N GLN A 645 15.25 -17.82 6.65
CA GLN A 645 15.27 -16.44 6.20
C GLN A 645 16.29 -16.26 5.08
N VAL A 646 15.88 -15.61 4.00
CA VAL A 646 16.72 -15.26 2.85
C VAL A 646 16.85 -13.75 2.69
N LYS A 647 17.99 -13.29 2.18
CA LYS A 647 18.22 -11.89 1.81
C LYS A 647 18.09 -11.72 0.30
N ALA A 648 17.81 -10.50 -0.17
CA ALA A 648 17.86 -10.21 -1.59
C ALA A 648 19.24 -10.54 -2.17
N GLY A 649 19.26 -11.30 -3.25
CA GLY A 649 20.49 -11.75 -3.90
C GLY A 649 21.07 -13.08 -3.38
N ASP A 650 20.52 -13.66 -2.29
CA ASP A 650 20.91 -14.98 -1.83
C ASP A 650 20.61 -16.03 -2.91
N GLU A 651 21.53 -16.93 -3.15
CA GLU A 651 21.39 -18.03 -4.10
C GLU A 651 20.46 -19.09 -3.51
N LEU A 652 19.28 -19.24 -4.09
CA LEU A 652 18.25 -20.15 -3.58
C LEU A 652 18.42 -21.56 -4.13
N VAL A 653 18.67 -21.64 -5.42
CA VAL A 653 18.71 -22.89 -6.19
C VAL A 653 19.79 -22.81 -7.23
N GLU A 654 20.63 -23.82 -7.32
CA GLU A 654 21.57 -24.01 -8.42
C GLU A 654 20.85 -24.78 -9.54
N PHE A 655 20.77 -24.16 -10.72
CA PHE A 655 20.02 -24.65 -11.85
C PHE A 655 20.95 -24.87 -13.06
N GLN A 656 20.86 -26.05 -13.68
CA GLN A 656 21.57 -26.36 -14.90
C GLN A 656 20.58 -26.46 -16.06
N PRO A 657 20.62 -25.55 -17.04
CA PRO A 657 19.75 -25.65 -18.23
C PRO A 657 20.02 -26.92 -19.01
N ALA A 658 18.97 -27.51 -19.59
CA ALA A 658 19.12 -28.57 -20.59
C ALA A 658 19.90 -28.03 -21.76
N GLN A 659 20.92 -28.75 -22.21
CA GLN A 659 21.66 -28.41 -23.44
C GLN A 659 20.69 -28.50 -24.62
N GLU A 660 20.51 -27.40 -25.33
CA GLU A 660 19.85 -27.45 -26.64
C GLU A 660 20.74 -28.30 -27.57
N GLU A 661 20.26 -29.46 -28.01
CA GLU A 661 20.88 -30.15 -29.11
C GLU A 661 20.80 -29.24 -30.35
N VAL A 662 21.94 -28.69 -30.72
CA VAL A 662 22.07 -27.94 -31.98
C VAL A 662 21.85 -28.94 -33.10
N ALA A 663 20.65 -28.93 -33.70
CA ALA A 663 20.29 -29.69 -34.87
C ALA A 663 20.81 -29.03 -36.15
#